data_0f522ece45006380f937d99e4a531e6c
#
_entry.id   0f522ece45006380f937d99e4a531e6c
#
_cell.length_a   1.000
_cell.length_b   1.000
_cell.length_c   1.000
_cell.angle_alpha   90.00
_cell.angle_beta   90.00
_cell.angle_gamma   90.00
#
_symmetry.space_group_name_H-M   'P 1'
#
loop_
_entity.id
_entity.type
_entity.pdbx_description
1 polymer ?
#
loop_
_entity_poly.entity_id
_entity_poly.type
_entity_poly.pdbx_seq_one_letter_code
_entity_poly.pdbx_strand_id
1 'polypeptide(L)'
;MPERPTGLAAARVAEPFPLDAVGLHDGVFTRARDQLLHLARAYPVDRVLAVFRANAGLDTRGALPPGGWEDFGHSHEDAWGPDDYPGREAAPTANLLRGHYAGHFLSMLAMAHAGASDPTVRAELLAKVDDMVEGLRVVQETLAASGRYSHPGFLAAYGEWQFSRLESLAPYGEIWAPYYTCHKIMAGLLDAHRHAGSQPALDVAARMGRWVHGRLSGLAPAQRTEMWSLYIAGETGGMNEVLCDLAVLTGDKTFVETARLFDLGSLLDAAASGRDVLDGMHANQHAATLLGYLALHDLTGERHYLDAVVNLWDMLVPGRTFAHGGTGENELWGPAGTVAGDIGTRNAETCVTYNLLKLARALFERTGDARYADYYERAVTNQVLGSRRDVDSDESPEVTYMFPVHPGALREYDNVGTCCGGTGLENHVKYQDSVYFRSVPGADRTVWVNLYAASALRWAEQDVHLVQETAYPLEGGSRIRVDATGDLDLRLRVPAWVTGDVTVTIDGEPQPVAAVPGQYVSLRRDWRPGTVVEIRLPLTLREVPAPDDTSLVTLELGPTVLLARSAATTWLPVATATWRRLDGTLDAPLTPAADGAWRLGDLVLEPAWSGSDARYHLYLRRTDVRIGFAGADPGADSGSDSGVPNVARHDGSTFLDLLWSDGGFPSRAEFLRVVLRTTHEFVGLGLLSAADAEAVLDAAVRSRVGRTASGDATAAGTAETAFLAEATAALRAEARAGSAPRVEMVPATSPGVTGWHHQPAALTVSARADTGEPTVEVRVDEGPWTPAGPEPLILGDGVHTVTARAVDHDGRERRAVREVSVDTAPPRTTATARRLGTRGVEINLTATDDVSGVDSIRWKGPDTFWATFREPFTRALADRPQVIEFTATDRAGNEEPVQTLVLPPAD
;
A
#
# COMPACT_ATOMS: atom_id res chain seq x y z
N MET A 1 1.66 17.56 -14.39
CA MET A 1 2.71 17.27 -13.40
C MET A 1 2.86 18.50 -12.53
N PRO A 2 2.65 18.46 -11.21
CA PRO A 2 2.98 19.57 -10.35
C PRO A 2 4.49 19.82 -10.46
N GLU A 3 4.89 21.10 -10.51
CA GLU A 3 6.29 21.51 -10.54
C GLU A 3 7.02 20.88 -9.34
N ARG A 4 8.16 20.23 -9.59
CA ARG A 4 9.01 19.66 -8.55
C ARG A 4 9.40 20.76 -7.56
N PRO A 5 9.36 20.52 -6.24
CA PRO A 5 9.90 21.46 -5.28
C PRO A 5 11.39 21.66 -5.59
N THR A 6 11.74 22.85 -6.08
CA THR A 6 13.12 23.26 -6.30
C THR A 6 13.78 23.49 -4.95
N GLY A 7 14.66 22.58 -4.54
CA GLY A 7 15.56 22.79 -3.42
C GLY A 7 15.34 21.88 -2.22
N LEU A 8 15.49 20.56 -2.41
CA LEU A 8 15.84 19.67 -1.30
C LEU A 8 17.30 20.00 -0.91
N ALA A 9 17.46 20.87 0.07
CA ALA A 9 18.77 21.14 0.66
C ALA A 9 19.22 19.91 1.45
N ALA A 10 20.52 19.67 1.51
CA ALA A 10 21.14 18.65 2.37
C ALA A 10 20.85 18.84 3.88
N ALA A 11 20.28 19.97 4.27
CA ALA A 11 19.90 20.28 5.65
C ALA A 11 18.44 19.90 5.90
N ARG A 12 18.18 19.16 6.96
CA ARG A 12 16.83 18.90 7.47
C ARG A 12 16.15 20.22 7.83
N VAL A 13 14.85 20.31 7.57
CA VAL A 13 14.02 21.47 7.95
C VAL A 13 13.25 21.20 9.24
N ALA A 14 13.01 19.93 9.53
CA ALA A 14 12.28 19.47 10.71
C ALA A 14 12.98 18.28 11.36
N GLU A 15 12.73 18.08 12.65
CA GLU A 15 13.16 16.94 13.45
C GLU A 15 11.95 16.38 14.21
N PRO A 16 11.81 15.07 14.35
CA PRO A 16 10.79 14.49 15.22
C PRO A 16 11.13 14.78 16.68
N PHE A 17 10.12 14.82 17.52
CA PHE A 17 10.35 14.80 18.96
C PHE A 17 10.74 13.40 19.43
N PRO A 18 11.60 13.27 20.44
CA PRO A 18 11.89 11.98 21.04
C PRO A 18 10.62 11.37 21.66
N LEU A 19 10.58 10.02 21.73
CA LEU A 19 9.38 9.28 22.17
C LEU A 19 8.93 9.65 23.60
N ASP A 20 9.86 10.03 24.47
CA ASP A 20 9.57 10.46 25.87
C ASP A 20 9.04 11.89 25.97
N ALA A 21 9.13 12.66 24.90
CA ALA A 21 8.58 14.01 24.84
C ALA A 21 7.08 14.03 24.44
N VAL A 22 6.54 12.93 23.94
CA VAL A 22 5.17 12.83 23.47
C VAL A 22 4.44 11.69 24.20
N GLY A 23 3.48 12.05 25.04
CA GLY A 23 2.61 11.09 25.72
C GLY A 23 1.27 10.95 25.00
N LEU A 24 0.87 9.70 24.68
CA LEU A 24 -0.47 9.43 24.15
C LEU A 24 -1.49 9.35 25.29
N HIS A 25 -2.69 9.89 25.04
CA HIS A 25 -3.88 9.77 25.88
C HIS A 25 -4.87 8.78 25.29
N ASP A 26 -6.06 8.65 25.91
CA ASP A 26 -7.10 7.74 25.46
C ASP A 26 -7.47 7.92 23.97
N GLY A 27 -7.49 6.82 23.23
CA GLY A 27 -7.80 6.79 21.82
C GLY A 27 -7.54 5.44 21.17
N VAL A 28 -7.74 5.33 19.87
CA VAL A 28 -7.58 4.08 19.11
C VAL A 28 -6.13 3.56 19.16
N PHE A 29 -5.15 4.46 19.21
CA PHE A 29 -3.73 4.07 19.24
C PHE A 29 -3.25 3.60 20.61
N THR A 30 -3.82 4.14 21.72
CA THR A 30 -3.43 3.76 23.08
C THR A 30 -3.79 2.31 23.39
N ARG A 31 -4.95 1.83 22.94
CA ARG A 31 -5.37 0.45 23.18
C ARG A 31 -4.39 -0.55 22.56
N ALA A 32 -4.06 -0.39 21.28
CA ALA A 32 -3.11 -1.26 20.60
C ALA A 32 -1.70 -1.18 21.21
N ARG A 33 -1.24 0.04 21.59
CA ARG A 33 0.02 0.24 22.30
C ARG A 33 0.04 -0.49 23.65
N ASP A 34 -0.99 -0.34 24.44
CA ASP A 34 -1.04 -0.91 25.80
C ASP A 34 -1.06 -2.43 25.78
N GLN A 35 -1.73 -3.04 24.79
CA GLN A 35 -1.71 -4.48 24.58
C GLN A 35 -0.31 -4.98 24.16
N LEU A 36 0.42 -4.23 23.33
CA LEU A 36 1.78 -4.63 23.01
C LEU A 36 2.77 -4.31 24.14
N LEU A 37 2.52 -3.27 24.92
CA LEU A 37 3.27 -3.00 26.14
C LEU A 37 3.09 -4.14 27.16
N HIS A 38 1.89 -4.72 27.24
CA HIS A 38 1.64 -5.93 28.04
C HIS A 38 2.54 -7.10 27.56
N LEU A 39 2.58 -7.39 26.25
CA LEU A 39 3.47 -8.40 25.67
C LEU A 39 4.94 -8.11 26.01
N ALA A 40 5.39 -6.87 25.82
CA ALA A 40 6.78 -6.46 26.09
C ALA A 40 7.19 -6.76 27.55
N ARG A 41 6.27 -6.60 28.47
CA ARG A 41 6.51 -6.91 29.91
C ARG A 41 6.42 -8.41 30.21
N ALA A 42 5.46 -9.12 29.63
CA ALA A 42 5.21 -10.53 29.89
C ALA A 42 6.26 -11.45 29.23
N TYR A 43 6.65 -11.17 27.98
CA TYR A 43 7.44 -12.09 27.18
C TYR A 43 8.89 -12.27 27.71
N PRO A 44 9.36 -13.53 27.96
CA PRO A 44 10.69 -13.75 28.55
C PRO A 44 11.84 -13.49 27.57
N VAL A 45 12.82 -12.70 28.00
CA VAL A 45 14.06 -12.42 27.26
C VAL A 45 14.84 -13.70 26.91
N ASP A 46 14.87 -14.68 27.83
CA ASP A 46 15.59 -15.93 27.62
C ASP A 46 15.13 -16.72 26.41
N ARG A 47 13.84 -16.62 26.02
CA ARG A 47 13.31 -17.26 24.80
C ARG A 47 13.95 -16.69 23.55
N VAL A 48 14.09 -15.37 23.47
CA VAL A 48 14.67 -14.68 22.31
C VAL A 48 16.18 -14.95 22.23
N LEU A 49 16.86 -15.06 23.37
CA LEU A 49 18.30 -15.36 23.45
C LEU A 49 18.64 -16.85 23.25
N ALA A 50 17.66 -17.77 23.29
CA ALA A 50 17.90 -19.21 23.27
C ALA A 50 18.71 -19.65 22.03
N VAL A 51 18.33 -19.17 20.83
CA VAL A 51 19.00 -19.52 19.59
C VAL A 51 20.45 -19.00 19.51
N PHE A 52 20.71 -17.83 20.08
CA PHE A 52 22.07 -17.25 20.12
C PHE A 52 22.97 -18.01 21.09
N ARG A 53 22.44 -18.32 22.30
CA ARG A 53 23.18 -19.09 23.28
C ARG A 53 23.56 -20.47 22.77
N ALA A 54 22.59 -21.17 22.14
CA ALA A 54 22.84 -22.46 21.56
C ALA A 54 23.91 -22.40 20.45
N ASN A 55 23.84 -21.42 19.54
CA ASN A 55 24.88 -21.23 18.52
C ASN A 55 26.29 -21.00 19.10
N ALA A 56 26.38 -20.32 20.24
CA ALA A 56 27.65 -20.12 20.97
C ALA A 56 28.05 -21.30 21.87
N GLY A 57 27.28 -22.36 21.96
CA GLY A 57 27.48 -23.49 22.86
C GLY A 57 27.25 -23.16 24.35
N LEU A 58 26.46 -22.10 24.61
CA LEU A 58 26.07 -21.68 25.95
C LEU A 58 24.77 -22.35 26.40
N ASP A 59 24.55 -22.42 27.71
CA ASP A 59 23.30 -22.93 28.28
C ASP A 59 22.12 -22.02 27.88
N THR A 60 21.11 -22.62 27.27
CA THR A 60 19.87 -21.95 26.89
C THR A 60 18.97 -21.64 28.09
N ARG A 61 19.33 -22.05 29.29
CA ARG A 61 18.54 -21.94 30.53
C ARG A 61 17.20 -22.66 30.45
N GLY A 62 17.11 -23.69 29.59
CA GLY A 62 15.88 -24.44 29.33
C GLY A 62 14.81 -23.66 28.58
N ALA A 63 15.15 -22.49 28.04
CA ALA A 63 14.20 -21.68 27.28
C ALA A 63 13.99 -22.25 25.87
N LEU A 64 12.74 -22.26 25.41
CA LEU A 64 12.36 -22.53 24.02
C LEU A 64 12.33 -21.22 23.24
N PRO A 65 12.75 -21.21 21.97
CA PRO A 65 12.71 -20.02 21.12
C PRO A 65 11.27 -19.53 20.87
N PRO A 66 11.11 -18.35 20.26
CA PRO A 66 9.78 -17.79 19.97
C PRO A 66 8.86 -18.68 19.14
N GLY A 67 9.42 -19.47 18.24
CA GLY A 67 8.69 -20.20 17.21
C GLY A 67 8.81 -19.56 15.82
N GLY A 68 8.06 -20.05 14.83
CA GLY A 68 8.17 -19.61 13.46
C GLY A 68 9.61 -19.79 12.91
N TRP A 69 10.15 -18.76 12.31
CA TRP A 69 11.51 -18.82 11.73
C TRP A 69 12.62 -18.74 12.79
N GLU A 70 12.25 -18.46 14.03
CA GLU A 70 13.16 -18.42 15.18
C GLU A 70 13.31 -19.78 15.86
N ASP A 71 12.57 -20.81 15.46
CA ASP A 71 12.59 -22.11 16.10
C ASP A 71 13.90 -22.88 15.84
N PHE A 72 14.31 -23.71 16.78
CA PHE A 72 15.42 -24.64 16.61
C PHE A 72 15.17 -25.60 15.46
N GLY A 73 13.95 -26.08 15.31
CA GLY A 73 13.51 -27.03 14.31
C GLY A 73 12.93 -26.42 13.04
N HIS A 74 13.11 -25.10 12.83
CA HIS A 74 12.59 -24.49 11.58
C HIS A 74 13.24 -25.08 10.36
N SER A 75 12.44 -25.35 9.35
CA SER A 75 12.74 -25.97 8.06
C SER A 75 14.17 -26.28 7.73
N HIS A 76 15.06 -26.82 7.96
CA HIS A 76 16.49 -27.04 7.72
C HIS A 76 17.26 -27.09 9.04
N GLU A 77 16.62 -27.67 10.04
CA GLU A 77 17.18 -27.82 11.39
C GLU A 77 18.52 -28.56 11.41
N ASP A 78 18.79 -29.35 10.40
CA ASP A 78 20.12 -29.95 10.19
C ASP A 78 21.24 -28.92 10.10
N ALA A 79 20.90 -27.69 9.78
CA ALA A 79 21.83 -26.56 9.76
C ALA A 79 22.06 -25.93 11.13
N TRP A 80 21.39 -26.38 12.16
CA TRP A 80 21.60 -25.92 13.51
C TRP A 80 22.98 -26.27 14.02
N GLY A 81 23.67 -25.30 14.57
CA GLY A 81 25.00 -25.47 15.17
C GLY A 81 26.06 -24.50 14.63
N PRO A 82 27.29 -24.52 15.18
CA PRO A 82 28.34 -23.62 14.75
C PRO A 82 28.78 -23.87 13.31
N ASP A 83 29.40 -22.87 12.69
CA ASP A 83 29.85 -22.86 11.31
C ASP A 83 30.69 -24.04 10.91
N ASP A 84 31.70 -24.28 11.66
CA ASP A 84 32.68 -25.35 11.46
C ASP A 84 32.26 -26.66 12.11
N TYR A 85 31.02 -26.81 12.37
CA TYR A 85 30.44 -28.01 12.93
C TYR A 85 30.68 -29.19 11.98
N PRO A 86 31.41 -30.24 12.41
CA PRO A 86 31.72 -31.38 11.57
C PRO A 86 30.47 -32.07 11.02
N GLY A 87 30.43 -32.26 9.74
CA GLY A 87 29.29 -32.86 9.02
C GLY A 87 28.26 -31.83 8.53
N ARG A 88 28.40 -30.55 8.85
CA ARG A 88 27.53 -29.50 8.31
C ARG A 88 27.74 -29.19 6.85
N GLU A 89 28.97 -29.37 6.37
CA GLU A 89 29.25 -29.26 4.94
C GLU A 89 28.45 -30.28 4.11
N ALA A 90 28.00 -31.35 4.75
CA ALA A 90 27.17 -32.38 4.12
C ALA A 90 25.66 -32.07 4.30
N ALA A 91 25.29 -31.10 5.11
CA ALA A 91 23.87 -30.71 5.25
C ALA A 91 23.35 -30.14 3.92
N PRO A 92 22.24 -30.64 3.40
CA PRO A 92 21.79 -30.28 2.05
C PRO A 92 21.38 -28.82 1.97
N THR A 93 20.73 -28.29 2.99
CA THR A 93 20.24 -26.91 3.03
C THR A 93 20.31 -26.38 4.43
N ALA A 94 20.54 -25.09 4.53
CA ALA A 94 20.64 -24.41 5.80
C ALA A 94 19.95 -23.03 5.72
N ASN A 95 18.75 -23.07 5.22
CA ASN A 95 17.93 -21.87 4.98
C ASN A 95 17.42 -21.30 6.30
N LEU A 96 18.26 -20.51 6.99
CA LEU A 96 17.99 -20.00 8.34
C LEU A 96 17.92 -18.48 8.36
N LEU A 97 16.86 -17.92 8.97
CA LEU A 97 16.69 -16.50 9.23
C LEU A 97 16.66 -16.17 10.74
N ARG A 98 16.78 -17.16 11.60
CA ARG A 98 16.69 -16.99 13.06
C ARG A 98 17.67 -15.97 13.60
N GLY A 99 17.24 -15.20 14.59
CA GLY A 99 18.00 -14.10 15.19
C GLY A 99 17.53 -12.71 14.75
N HIS A 100 16.80 -12.58 13.61
CA HIS A 100 16.26 -11.29 13.17
C HIS A 100 15.20 -10.75 14.15
N TYR A 101 14.36 -11.63 14.71
CA TYR A 101 13.32 -11.28 15.67
C TYR A 101 13.89 -10.69 16.96
N ALA A 102 15.10 -11.09 17.36
CA ALA A 102 15.80 -10.53 18.53
C ALA A 102 16.09 -9.04 18.36
N GLY A 103 16.45 -8.60 17.14
CA GLY A 103 16.64 -7.19 16.85
C GLY A 103 15.36 -6.39 17.02
N HIS A 104 14.27 -6.85 16.41
CA HIS A 104 12.96 -6.23 16.54
C HIS A 104 12.44 -6.21 17.98
N PHE A 105 12.65 -7.31 18.72
CA PHE A 105 12.25 -7.40 20.12
C PHE A 105 13.02 -6.41 20.99
N LEU A 106 14.33 -6.23 20.76
CA LEU A 106 15.15 -5.26 21.46
C LEU A 106 14.73 -3.82 21.10
N SER A 107 14.44 -3.53 19.83
CA SER A 107 13.87 -2.24 19.40
C SER A 107 12.55 -1.95 20.11
N MET A 108 11.64 -2.94 20.16
CA MET A 108 10.37 -2.82 20.88
C MET A 108 10.59 -2.47 22.36
N LEU A 109 11.46 -3.20 23.07
CA LEU A 109 11.73 -2.94 24.48
C LEU A 109 12.28 -1.53 24.71
N ALA A 110 13.22 -1.10 23.88
CA ALA A 110 13.86 0.22 23.99
C ALA A 110 12.86 1.36 23.70
N MET A 111 12.05 1.25 22.65
CA MET A 111 11.03 2.24 22.31
C MET A 111 9.89 2.24 23.33
N ALA A 112 9.44 1.08 23.81
CA ALA A 112 8.45 0.98 24.86
C ALA A 112 8.94 1.60 26.18
N HIS A 113 10.23 1.38 26.54
CA HIS A 113 10.89 2.04 27.68
C HIS A 113 10.84 3.56 27.54
N ALA A 114 11.24 4.11 26.40
CA ALA A 114 11.23 5.55 26.16
C ALA A 114 9.81 6.13 26.20
N GLY A 115 8.85 5.46 25.59
CA GLY A 115 7.45 5.92 25.49
C GLY A 115 6.57 5.68 26.73
N ALA A 116 7.03 4.86 27.70
CA ALA A 116 6.25 4.59 28.90
C ALA A 116 6.22 5.79 29.85
N SER A 117 5.03 6.18 30.31
CA SER A 117 4.84 7.27 31.28
C SER A 117 5.01 6.80 32.74
N ASP A 118 4.71 5.54 33.04
CA ASP A 118 4.84 4.97 34.38
C ASP A 118 6.32 4.65 34.68
N PRO A 119 6.92 5.22 35.74
CA PRO A 119 8.32 4.97 36.10
C PRO A 119 8.61 3.51 36.43
N THR A 120 7.64 2.75 36.96
CA THR A 120 7.83 1.33 37.28
C THR A 120 7.93 0.51 36.00
N VAL A 121 7.02 0.75 35.06
CA VAL A 121 7.04 0.11 33.73
C VAL A 121 8.33 0.45 32.98
N ARG A 122 8.77 1.71 33.03
CA ARG A 122 10.05 2.12 32.44
C ARG A 122 11.23 1.33 33.03
N ALA A 123 11.29 1.19 34.34
CA ALA A 123 12.36 0.44 35.00
C ALA A 123 12.34 -1.07 34.67
N GLU A 124 11.15 -1.69 34.59
CA GLU A 124 10.99 -3.08 34.17
C GLU A 124 11.49 -3.30 32.74
N LEU A 125 11.12 -2.42 31.83
CA LEU A 125 11.54 -2.51 30.42
C LEU A 125 13.03 -2.25 30.23
N LEU A 126 13.60 -1.29 30.98
CA LEU A 126 15.06 -1.03 30.99
C LEU A 126 15.83 -2.27 31.42
N ALA A 127 15.39 -2.94 32.50
CA ALA A 127 16.02 -4.17 32.94
C ALA A 127 16.01 -5.27 31.86
N LYS A 128 14.92 -5.39 31.10
CA LYS A 128 14.85 -6.33 29.95
C LYS A 128 15.76 -5.91 28.79
N VAL A 129 15.90 -4.61 28.51
CA VAL A 129 16.89 -4.11 27.54
C VAL A 129 18.30 -4.50 27.97
N ASP A 130 18.64 -4.27 29.23
CA ASP A 130 19.95 -4.61 29.79
C ASP A 130 20.23 -6.12 29.73
N ASP A 131 19.24 -6.96 30.06
CA ASP A 131 19.34 -8.42 29.96
C ASP A 131 19.54 -8.90 28.51
N MET A 132 18.81 -8.32 27.54
CA MET A 132 18.98 -8.63 26.11
C MET A 132 20.39 -8.24 25.63
N VAL A 133 20.82 -7.02 25.92
CA VAL A 133 22.13 -6.50 25.50
C VAL A 133 23.27 -7.30 26.12
N GLU A 134 23.17 -7.61 27.41
CA GLU A 134 24.18 -8.44 28.10
C GLU A 134 24.23 -9.86 27.54
N GLY A 135 23.05 -10.45 27.25
CA GLY A 135 22.98 -11.76 26.61
C GLY A 135 23.66 -11.80 25.25
N LEU A 136 23.37 -10.82 24.37
CA LEU A 136 24.02 -10.70 23.06
C LEU A 136 25.53 -10.42 23.18
N ARG A 137 25.94 -9.55 24.13
CA ARG A 137 27.35 -9.26 24.39
C ARG A 137 28.14 -10.53 24.79
N VAL A 138 27.58 -11.31 25.71
CA VAL A 138 28.23 -12.58 26.18
C VAL A 138 28.33 -13.58 25.03
N VAL A 139 27.29 -13.69 24.17
CA VAL A 139 27.34 -14.53 22.96
C VAL A 139 28.46 -14.06 22.03
N GLN A 140 28.50 -12.75 21.69
CA GLN A 140 29.53 -12.19 20.80
C GLN A 140 30.97 -12.45 21.33
N GLU A 141 31.20 -12.27 22.62
CA GLU A 141 32.52 -12.50 23.25
C GLU A 141 32.86 -14.00 23.25
N THR A 142 31.90 -14.88 23.49
CA THR A 142 32.09 -16.33 23.42
C THR A 142 32.46 -16.79 22.02
N LEU A 143 31.73 -16.29 21.00
CA LEU A 143 32.06 -16.58 19.61
C LEU A 143 33.45 -16.07 19.23
N ALA A 144 33.79 -14.84 19.62
CA ALA A 144 35.14 -14.26 19.38
C ALA A 144 36.25 -15.06 20.09
N ALA A 145 36.01 -15.49 21.32
CA ALA A 145 36.99 -16.28 22.08
C ALA A 145 37.27 -17.65 21.49
N SER A 146 36.34 -18.20 20.70
CA SER A 146 36.52 -19.47 20.01
C SER A 146 37.64 -19.45 18.98
N GLY A 147 37.96 -18.27 18.40
CA GLY A 147 38.93 -18.10 17.33
C GLY A 147 38.59 -18.76 16.00
N ARG A 148 37.35 -19.17 15.83
CA ARG A 148 36.88 -19.93 14.65
C ARG A 148 36.34 -19.09 13.51
N TYR A 149 36.03 -17.79 13.78
CA TYR A 149 35.37 -16.89 12.83
C TYR A 149 36.38 -16.00 12.09
N SER A 150 35.97 -15.53 10.88
CA SER A 150 36.88 -14.80 9.99
C SER A 150 37.46 -13.50 10.58
N HIS A 151 36.60 -12.76 11.31
CA HIS A 151 37.00 -11.51 11.95
C HIS A 151 36.34 -11.38 13.35
N PRO A 152 36.94 -10.65 14.28
CA PRO A 152 36.31 -10.33 15.56
C PRO A 152 35.00 -9.55 15.37
N GLY A 153 34.03 -9.79 16.24
CA GLY A 153 32.76 -9.04 16.26
C GLY A 153 31.56 -9.76 15.63
N PHE A 154 31.75 -10.96 15.08
CA PHE A 154 30.64 -11.78 14.59
C PHE A 154 29.58 -12.03 15.68
N LEU A 155 28.32 -11.86 15.33
CA LEU A 155 27.16 -12.15 16.19
C LEU A 155 25.97 -12.57 15.32
N ALA A 156 25.53 -13.81 15.47
CA ALA A 156 24.33 -14.35 14.83
C ALA A 156 23.79 -15.55 15.62
N ALA A 157 22.59 -15.99 15.34
CA ALA A 157 21.98 -17.19 15.90
C ALA A 157 22.25 -18.45 15.04
N TYR A 158 23.16 -18.35 14.08
CA TYR A 158 23.66 -19.42 13.22
C TYR A 158 25.13 -19.13 12.87
N GLY A 159 25.76 -20.08 12.20
CA GLY A 159 27.17 -19.95 11.88
C GLY A 159 27.50 -18.98 10.75
N GLU A 160 28.75 -18.54 10.69
CA GLU A 160 29.28 -17.60 9.67
C GLU A 160 29.24 -18.18 8.24
N TRP A 161 29.06 -19.49 8.10
CA TRP A 161 29.01 -20.17 6.83
C TRP A 161 27.88 -19.68 5.90
N GLN A 162 26.74 -19.15 6.42
CA GLN A 162 25.73 -18.56 5.58
C GLN A 162 26.24 -17.33 4.81
N PHE A 163 27.08 -16.51 5.45
CA PHE A 163 27.74 -15.37 4.80
C PHE A 163 28.76 -15.86 3.75
N SER A 164 29.56 -16.90 4.08
CA SER A 164 30.52 -17.48 3.13
C SER A 164 29.84 -18.09 1.91
N ARG A 165 28.68 -18.73 2.09
CA ARG A 165 27.87 -19.25 0.99
C ARG A 165 27.27 -18.13 0.14
N LEU A 166 26.78 -17.04 0.73
CA LEU A 166 26.32 -15.87 -0.01
C LEU A 166 27.44 -15.28 -0.86
N GLU A 167 28.66 -15.15 -0.28
CA GLU A 167 29.85 -14.71 -1.02
C GLU A 167 30.22 -15.66 -2.17
N SER A 168 29.84 -16.93 -2.06
CA SER A 168 29.96 -17.95 -3.13
C SER A 168 28.72 -18.04 -4.00
N LEU A 169 27.80 -17.06 -3.90
CA LEU A 169 26.58 -16.91 -4.71
C LEU A 169 25.57 -18.05 -4.52
N ALA A 170 25.46 -18.60 -3.31
CA ALA A 170 24.43 -19.58 -2.99
C ALA A 170 23.03 -18.95 -3.08
N PRO A 171 22.06 -19.64 -3.70
CA PRO A 171 20.71 -19.11 -3.85
C PRO A 171 19.88 -19.25 -2.57
N TYR A 172 18.74 -18.57 -2.55
CA TYR A 172 17.69 -18.83 -1.57
C TYR A 172 17.29 -20.31 -1.56
N GLY A 173 17.13 -20.86 -0.36
CA GLY A 173 16.92 -22.30 -0.16
C GLY A 173 18.20 -23.03 0.33
N GLU A 174 19.41 -22.57 -0.05
CA GLU A 174 20.65 -22.97 0.60
C GLU A 174 21.02 -22.05 1.77
N ILE A 175 20.66 -20.77 1.66
CA ILE A 175 20.83 -19.73 2.68
C ILE A 175 19.63 -18.79 2.67
N TRP A 176 19.44 -18.03 3.75
CA TRP A 176 18.36 -17.06 3.84
C TRP A 176 18.84 -15.74 4.40
N ALA A 177 19.05 -14.74 3.52
CA ALA A 177 19.27 -13.33 3.80
C ALA A 177 20.15 -13.04 5.05
N PRO A 178 21.42 -13.48 5.11
CA PRO A 178 22.22 -13.35 6.33
C PRO A 178 22.50 -11.90 6.72
N TYR A 179 22.63 -10.98 5.75
CA TYR A 179 22.83 -9.55 6.07
C TYR A 179 21.52 -8.86 6.51
N TYR A 180 20.35 -9.34 6.09
CA TYR A 180 19.10 -8.90 6.67
C TYR A 180 19.03 -9.20 8.18
N THR A 181 19.33 -10.44 8.57
CA THR A 181 19.38 -10.82 10.01
C THR A 181 20.42 -9.98 10.76
N CYS A 182 21.62 -9.77 10.19
CA CYS A 182 22.64 -8.92 10.75
C CYS A 182 22.14 -7.48 10.96
N HIS A 183 21.47 -6.92 9.95
CA HIS A 183 20.84 -5.59 10.05
C HIS A 183 19.88 -5.49 11.23
N LYS A 184 18.95 -6.46 11.37
CA LYS A 184 17.95 -6.40 12.44
C LYS A 184 18.57 -6.42 13.83
N ILE A 185 19.58 -7.26 14.04
CA ILE A 185 20.31 -7.30 15.32
C ILE A 185 20.99 -5.95 15.57
N MET A 186 21.68 -5.38 14.57
CA MET A 186 22.35 -4.09 14.70
C MET A 186 21.35 -2.95 14.95
N ALA A 187 20.21 -2.93 14.26
CA ALA A 187 19.16 -1.94 14.46
C ALA A 187 18.62 -1.97 15.89
N GLY A 188 18.32 -3.17 16.43
CA GLY A 188 17.88 -3.32 17.83
C GLY A 188 18.91 -2.81 18.85
N LEU A 189 20.19 -3.08 18.61
CA LEU A 189 21.28 -2.58 19.46
C LEU A 189 21.40 -1.04 19.39
N LEU A 190 21.25 -0.45 18.21
CA LEU A 190 21.26 1.01 18.05
C LEU A 190 20.05 1.67 18.70
N ASP A 191 18.89 1.05 18.63
CA ASP A 191 17.68 1.53 19.32
C ASP A 191 17.80 1.41 20.85
N ALA A 192 18.42 0.35 21.35
CA ALA A 192 18.77 0.23 22.77
C ALA A 192 19.72 1.37 23.22
N HIS A 193 20.67 1.76 22.39
CA HIS A 193 21.51 2.92 22.66
C HIS A 193 20.72 4.24 22.61
N ARG A 194 19.91 4.47 21.57
CA ARG A 194 19.16 5.72 21.36
C ARG A 194 18.07 5.95 22.39
N HIS A 195 17.29 4.91 22.70
CA HIS A 195 16.06 5.01 23.49
C HIS A 195 16.23 4.61 24.95
N ALA A 196 17.26 3.79 25.28
CA ALA A 196 17.54 3.36 26.65
C ALA A 196 18.93 3.76 27.14
N GLY A 197 19.74 4.45 26.34
CA GLY A 197 21.07 4.96 26.71
C GLY A 197 22.13 3.88 26.89
N SER A 198 21.93 2.66 26.36
CA SER A 198 22.84 1.54 26.55
C SER A 198 24.16 1.71 25.77
N GLN A 199 25.25 2.06 26.43
CA GLN A 199 26.59 2.09 25.82
C GLN A 199 27.07 0.70 25.39
N PRO A 200 26.87 -0.37 26.19
CA PRO A 200 27.21 -1.72 25.75
C PRO A 200 26.60 -2.14 24.44
N ALA A 201 25.36 -1.72 24.16
CA ALA A 201 24.67 -2.01 22.88
C ALA A 201 25.42 -1.36 21.70
N LEU A 202 25.81 -0.10 21.82
CA LEU A 202 26.61 0.58 20.78
C LEU A 202 27.94 -0.13 20.55
N ASP A 203 28.61 -0.58 21.62
CA ASP A 203 29.87 -1.28 21.52
C ASP A 203 29.77 -2.64 20.83
N VAL A 204 28.67 -3.40 21.07
CA VAL A 204 28.37 -4.66 20.36
C VAL A 204 28.10 -4.38 18.89
N ALA A 205 27.23 -3.40 18.57
CA ALA A 205 26.92 -3.03 17.20
C ALA A 205 28.15 -2.55 16.42
N ALA A 206 29.02 -1.74 17.05
CA ALA A 206 30.25 -1.27 16.41
C ALA A 206 31.23 -2.43 16.11
N ARG A 207 31.33 -3.43 16.99
CA ARG A 207 32.11 -4.65 16.70
C ARG A 207 31.52 -5.43 15.53
N MET A 208 30.16 -5.56 15.44
CA MET A 208 29.49 -6.17 14.28
C MET A 208 29.80 -5.41 12.99
N GLY A 209 29.70 -4.07 13.00
CA GLY A 209 30.02 -3.23 11.83
C GLY A 209 31.46 -3.42 11.33
N ARG A 210 32.44 -3.56 12.26
CA ARG A 210 33.84 -3.86 11.88
C ARG A 210 34.00 -5.26 11.31
N TRP A 211 33.26 -6.25 11.82
CA TRP A 211 33.22 -7.58 11.26
C TRP A 211 32.68 -7.55 9.81
N VAL A 212 31.57 -6.84 9.58
CA VAL A 212 30.99 -6.64 8.24
C VAL A 212 32.01 -6.01 7.29
N HIS A 213 32.70 -4.94 7.73
CA HIS A 213 33.77 -4.31 6.94
C HIS A 213 34.86 -5.29 6.56
N GLY A 214 35.33 -6.06 7.54
CA GLY A 214 36.37 -7.06 7.33
C GLY A 214 36.02 -8.10 6.27
N ARG A 215 34.76 -8.52 6.23
CA ARG A 215 34.29 -9.50 5.22
C ARG A 215 34.13 -8.88 3.83
N LEU A 216 33.49 -7.71 3.74
CA LEU A 216 33.04 -7.19 2.44
C LEU A 216 34.09 -6.34 1.72
N SER A 217 35.01 -5.70 2.45
CA SER A 217 35.99 -4.77 1.86
C SER A 217 36.94 -5.44 0.88
N GLY A 218 37.23 -6.72 1.06
CA GLY A 218 38.10 -7.50 0.17
C GLY A 218 37.39 -8.11 -1.07
N LEU A 219 36.08 -8.07 -1.14
CA LEU A 219 35.33 -8.66 -2.26
C LEU A 219 35.37 -7.75 -3.48
N ALA A 220 35.42 -8.35 -4.68
CA ALA A 220 35.35 -7.62 -5.93
C ALA A 220 33.99 -6.91 -6.11
N PRO A 221 33.95 -5.69 -6.67
CA PRO A 221 32.67 -4.99 -6.90
C PRO A 221 31.63 -5.81 -7.69
N ALA A 222 32.07 -6.53 -8.74
CA ALA A 222 31.18 -7.37 -9.53
C ALA A 222 30.56 -8.51 -8.72
N GLN A 223 31.33 -9.14 -7.82
CA GLN A 223 30.85 -10.18 -6.93
C GLN A 223 29.79 -9.63 -5.96
N ARG A 224 30.00 -8.45 -5.37
CA ARG A 224 29.00 -7.82 -4.50
C ARG A 224 27.72 -7.47 -5.26
N THR A 225 27.83 -6.94 -6.48
CA THR A 225 26.65 -6.66 -7.32
C THR A 225 25.85 -7.92 -7.56
N GLU A 226 26.50 -9.04 -7.86
CA GLU A 226 25.84 -10.31 -8.07
C GLU A 226 25.20 -10.85 -6.78
N MET A 227 25.90 -10.74 -5.64
CA MET A 227 25.36 -11.11 -4.32
C MET A 227 24.06 -10.37 -3.99
N TRP A 228 24.03 -9.05 -4.15
CA TRP A 228 22.86 -8.23 -3.82
C TRP A 228 21.72 -8.36 -4.83
N SER A 229 22.00 -8.94 -6.01
CA SER A 229 20.99 -9.24 -7.03
C SER A 229 20.30 -10.60 -6.81
N LEU A 230 20.80 -11.41 -5.88
CA LEU A 230 20.19 -12.71 -5.58
C LEU A 230 18.82 -12.50 -4.89
N TYR A 231 17.79 -13.13 -5.45
CA TYR A 231 16.43 -13.09 -4.90
C TYR A 231 16.40 -13.62 -3.46
N ILE A 232 15.87 -12.86 -2.53
CA ILE A 232 15.82 -13.12 -1.09
C ILE A 232 17.23 -13.35 -0.45
N ALA A 233 18.06 -14.27 -0.99
CA ALA A 233 19.38 -14.56 -0.42
C ALA A 233 20.26 -13.31 -0.29
N GLY A 234 20.16 -12.41 -1.28
CA GLY A 234 20.88 -11.12 -1.33
C GLY A 234 20.22 -9.98 -0.57
N GLU A 235 19.14 -10.23 0.17
CA GLU A 235 18.48 -9.21 0.96
C GLU A 235 19.39 -8.65 2.06
N THR A 236 19.56 -7.33 2.07
CA THR A 236 20.46 -6.63 2.99
C THR A 236 19.72 -5.90 4.10
N GLY A 237 18.38 -5.79 4.01
CA GLY A 237 17.62 -4.89 4.87
C GLY A 237 18.15 -3.46 4.79
N GLY A 238 18.20 -2.76 5.91
CA GLY A 238 18.80 -1.41 6.05
C GLY A 238 20.24 -1.43 6.53
N MET A 239 21.10 -2.36 6.05
CA MET A 239 22.51 -2.40 6.46
C MET A 239 23.24 -1.08 6.21
N ASN A 240 22.97 -0.42 5.10
CA ASN A 240 23.50 0.90 4.78
C ASN A 240 23.00 1.98 5.77
N GLU A 241 21.75 1.91 6.25
CA GLU A 241 21.21 2.81 7.28
C GLU A 241 21.95 2.65 8.60
N VAL A 242 22.01 1.43 9.17
CA VAL A 242 22.63 1.19 10.49
C VAL A 242 24.14 1.46 10.50
N LEU A 243 24.81 1.26 9.37
CA LEU A 243 26.24 1.60 9.25
C LEU A 243 26.46 3.13 9.20
N CYS A 244 25.61 3.86 8.52
CA CYS A 244 25.62 5.34 8.58
C CYS A 244 25.35 5.84 10.00
N ASP A 245 24.40 5.23 10.70
CA ASP A 245 24.11 5.54 12.09
C ASP A 245 25.32 5.27 13.01
N LEU A 246 26.01 4.15 12.84
CA LEU A 246 27.24 3.87 13.54
C LEU A 246 28.31 4.93 13.25
N ALA A 247 28.45 5.39 12.01
CA ALA A 247 29.40 6.46 11.67
C ALA A 247 29.09 7.75 12.42
N VAL A 248 27.81 8.12 12.53
CA VAL A 248 27.38 9.32 13.28
C VAL A 248 27.66 9.16 14.78
N LEU A 249 27.29 8.00 15.36
CA LEU A 249 27.39 7.78 16.79
C LEU A 249 28.82 7.57 17.29
N THR A 250 29.69 7.01 16.46
CA THR A 250 31.08 6.69 16.83
C THR A 250 32.12 7.66 16.28
N GLY A 251 31.79 8.42 15.25
CA GLY A 251 32.72 9.25 14.47
C GLY A 251 33.64 8.47 13.53
N ASP A 252 33.47 7.15 13.42
CA ASP A 252 34.30 6.25 12.60
C ASP A 252 33.82 6.22 11.14
N LYS A 253 34.56 6.87 10.25
CA LYS A 253 34.21 6.99 8.82
C LYS A 253 34.28 5.67 8.06
N THR A 254 34.95 4.65 8.60
CA THR A 254 34.99 3.30 7.99
C THR A 254 33.59 2.74 7.81
N PHE A 255 32.65 3.09 8.67
CA PHE A 255 31.26 2.65 8.54
C PHE A 255 30.55 3.27 7.35
N VAL A 256 30.87 4.52 6.95
CA VAL A 256 30.32 5.11 5.70
C VAL A 256 30.85 4.36 4.47
N GLU A 257 32.13 4.03 4.48
CA GLU A 257 32.75 3.22 3.40
C GLU A 257 32.10 1.85 3.32
N THR A 258 31.82 1.25 4.47
CA THR A 258 31.15 -0.06 4.56
C THR A 258 29.70 0.02 4.08
N ALA A 259 28.96 1.07 4.42
CA ALA A 259 27.58 1.29 3.99
C ALA A 259 27.45 1.29 2.46
N ARG A 260 28.41 1.91 1.76
CA ARG A 260 28.46 1.93 0.29
C ARG A 260 28.69 0.56 -0.35
N LEU A 261 29.20 -0.42 0.39
CA LEU A 261 29.38 -1.79 -0.14
C LEU A 261 28.04 -2.52 -0.32
N PHE A 262 26.95 -1.96 0.20
CA PHE A 262 25.58 -2.46 0.05
C PHE A 262 24.78 -1.77 -1.07
N ASP A 263 25.39 -0.89 -1.85
CA ASP A 263 24.71 -0.24 -2.96
C ASP A 263 24.35 -1.26 -4.05
N LEU A 264 23.06 -1.35 -4.38
CA LEU A 264 22.57 -2.12 -5.52
C LEU A 264 22.51 -1.20 -6.74
N GLY A 265 23.57 -1.19 -7.54
CA GLY A 265 23.75 -0.24 -8.66
C GLY A 265 22.61 -0.30 -9.67
N SER A 266 22.05 -1.47 -9.97
CA SER A 266 20.93 -1.63 -10.90
C SER A 266 19.67 -0.88 -10.45
N LEU A 267 19.37 -0.86 -9.15
CA LEU A 267 18.26 -0.08 -8.59
C LEU A 267 18.64 1.40 -8.42
N LEU A 268 19.79 1.68 -7.80
CA LEU A 268 20.21 3.04 -7.45
C LEU A 268 20.34 3.92 -8.71
N ASP A 269 21.05 3.45 -9.73
CA ASP A 269 21.30 4.23 -10.96
C ASP A 269 20.00 4.42 -11.78
N ALA A 270 19.15 3.37 -11.83
CA ALA A 270 17.87 3.46 -12.49
C ALA A 270 16.96 4.49 -11.81
N ALA A 271 16.83 4.38 -10.49
CA ALA A 271 16.00 5.27 -9.70
C ALA A 271 16.51 6.71 -9.72
N ALA A 272 17.82 6.94 -9.59
CA ALA A 272 18.41 8.27 -9.66
C ALA A 272 18.16 8.96 -11.00
N SER A 273 18.08 8.19 -12.09
CA SER A 273 17.72 8.68 -13.43
C SER A 273 16.21 8.79 -13.67
N GLY A 274 15.36 8.43 -12.72
CA GLY A 274 13.90 8.44 -12.86
C GLY A 274 13.36 7.28 -13.70
N ARG A 275 14.14 6.22 -13.91
CA ARG A 275 13.72 5.03 -14.62
C ARG A 275 13.10 4.02 -13.64
N ASP A 276 11.87 3.66 -13.91
CA ASP A 276 11.12 2.64 -13.13
C ASP A 276 11.58 1.24 -13.52
N VAL A 277 12.03 0.48 -12.52
CA VAL A 277 12.47 -0.92 -12.64
C VAL A 277 11.85 -1.80 -11.56
N LEU A 278 10.78 -1.31 -10.89
CA LEU A 278 10.23 -1.91 -9.69
C LEU A 278 9.38 -3.15 -9.97
N ASP A 279 8.83 -3.27 -11.18
CA ASP A 279 7.99 -4.42 -11.52
C ASP A 279 8.73 -5.74 -11.32
N GLY A 280 8.16 -6.62 -10.50
CA GLY A 280 8.75 -7.91 -10.13
C GLY A 280 9.83 -7.86 -9.03
N MET A 281 10.24 -6.68 -8.57
CA MET A 281 11.20 -6.59 -7.47
C MET A 281 10.54 -6.89 -6.12
N HIS A 282 11.26 -7.60 -5.25
CA HIS A 282 10.80 -7.89 -3.89
C HIS A 282 10.67 -6.61 -3.08
N ALA A 283 9.46 -6.27 -2.68
CA ALA A 283 9.13 -4.96 -2.13
C ALA A 283 9.88 -4.66 -0.82
N ASN A 284 9.86 -5.60 0.13
CA ASN A 284 10.52 -5.41 1.42
C ASN A 284 12.05 -5.36 1.30
N GLN A 285 12.64 -6.24 0.46
CA GLN A 285 14.08 -6.27 0.21
C GLN A 285 14.62 -4.90 -0.20
N HIS A 286 13.87 -4.16 -1.04
CA HIS A 286 14.33 -2.92 -1.63
C HIS A 286 13.86 -1.66 -0.87
N ALA A 287 12.67 -1.70 -0.23
CA ALA A 287 12.18 -0.55 0.54
C ALA A 287 13.10 -0.18 1.72
N ALA A 288 13.68 -1.16 2.39
CA ALA A 288 14.57 -0.94 3.53
C ALA A 288 15.88 -0.21 3.14
N THR A 289 16.41 -0.44 1.93
CA THR A 289 17.66 0.19 1.48
C THR A 289 17.53 1.69 1.21
N LEU A 290 16.31 2.19 0.95
CA LEU A 290 16.06 3.60 0.64
C LEU A 290 16.43 4.53 1.80
N LEU A 291 16.25 4.09 3.03
CA LEU A 291 16.64 4.84 4.22
C LEU A 291 18.16 5.02 4.30
N GLY A 292 18.90 3.98 3.96
CA GLY A 292 20.35 4.05 3.89
C GLY A 292 20.86 4.97 2.77
N TYR A 293 20.14 5.03 1.63
CA TYR A 293 20.48 6.01 0.60
C TYR A 293 20.28 7.46 1.09
N LEU A 294 19.22 7.75 1.85
CA LEU A 294 19.07 9.07 2.49
C LEU A 294 20.19 9.34 3.49
N ALA A 295 20.56 8.37 4.31
CA ALA A 295 21.63 8.50 5.29
C ALA A 295 23.00 8.71 4.61
N LEU A 296 23.28 8.00 3.51
CA LEU A 296 24.47 8.23 2.69
C LEU A 296 24.48 9.62 2.07
N HIS A 297 23.33 10.08 1.55
CA HIS A 297 23.23 11.47 1.07
C HIS A 297 23.59 12.50 2.17
N ASP A 298 23.02 12.34 3.36
CA ASP A 298 23.27 13.26 4.49
C ASP A 298 24.76 13.33 4.88
N LEU A 299 25.46 12.19 4.84
CA LEU A 299 26.86 12.10 5.25
C LEU A 299 27.86 12.46 4.15
N THR A 300 27.49 12.29 2.89
CA THR A 300 28.43 12.44 1.77
C THR A 300 28.13 13.65 0.90
N GLY A 301 26.88 14.16 0.91
CA GLY A 301 26.41 15.20 0.00
C GLY A 301 26.15 14.72 -1.43
N GLU A 302 26.27 13.42 -1.71
CA GLU A 302 26.09 12.87 -3.06
C GLU A 302 24.61 12.85 -3.44
N ARG A 303 24.28 13.62 -4.45
CA ARG A 303 22.90 13.93 -4.86
C ARG A 303 22.13 12.73 -5.42
N HIS A 304 22.82 11.83 -6.10
CA HIS A 304 22.19 10.67 -6.75
C HIS A 304 21.42 9.76 -5.76
N TYR A 305 21.87 9.67 -4.51
CA TYR A 305 21.15 8.93 -3.47
C TYR A 305 19.78 9.57 -3.16
N LEU A 306 19.76 10.90 -3.00
CA LEU A 306 18.50 11.62 -2.75
C LEU A 306 17.55 11.55 -3.94
N ASP A 307 18.10 11.75 -5.15
CA ASP A 307 17.31 11.71 -6.38
C ASP A 307 16.69 10.31 -6.58
N ALA A 308 17.43 9.25 -6.27
CA ALA A 308 16.90 7.87 -6.30
C ALA A 308 15.71 7.70 -5.36
N VAL A 309 15.83 8.15 -4.11
CA VAL A 309 14.77 7.96 -3.11
C VAL A 309 13.52 8.76 -3.43
N VAL A 310 13.67 10.02 -3.88
CA VAL A 310 12.52 10.86 -4.26
C VAL A 310 11.79 10.27 -5.46
N ASN A 311 12.54 9.84 -6.49
CA ASN A 311 11.95 9.21 -7.67
C ASN A 311 11.25 7.89 -7.32
N LEU A 312 11.86 7.04 -6.47
CA LEU A 312 11.24 5.79 -6.04
C LEU A 312 9.96 6.04 -5.24
N TRP A 313 9.94 7.03 -4.36
CA TRP A 313 8.71 7.44 -3.67
C TRP A 313 7.60 7.79 -4.66
N ASP A 314 7.93 8.61 -5.67
CA ASP A 314 6.96 9.05 -6.69
C ASP A 314 6.51 7.90 -7.62
N MET A 315 7.30 6.85 -7.78
CA MET A 315 6.94 5.63 -8.50
C MET A 315 6.05 4.69 -7.67
N LEU A 316 6.24 4.65 -6.35
CA LEU A 316 5.58 3.70 -5.44
C LEU A 316 4.22 4.21 -4.95
N VAL A 317 4.25 5.34 -4.23
CA VAL A 317 3.10 5.74 -3.41
C VAL A 317 1.88 6.13 -4.23
N PRO A 318 1.99 6.92 -5.32
CA PRO A 318 0.80 7.32 -6.09
C PRO A 318 0.17 6.21 -6.93
N GLY A 319 0.95 5.19 -7.32
CA GLY A 319 0.50 4.25 -8.36
C GLY A 319 0.64 2.77 -8.04
N ARG A 320 1.14 2.39 -6.83
CA ARG A 320 1.32 0.99 -6.43
C ARG A 320 0.83 0.70 -5.01
N THR A 321 0.15 1.66 -4.36
CA THR A 321 -0.39 1.44 -3.02
C THR A 321 -1.89 1.22 -3.06
N PHE A 322 -2.34 0.22 -2.31
CA PHE A 322 -3.77 -0.01 -2.06
C PHE A 322 -4.35 1.07 -1.14
N ALA A 323 -5.67 1.18 -1.09
CA ALA A 323 -6.35 2.25 -0.35
C ALA A 323 -5.97 2.36 1.12
N HIS A 324 -5.63 1.27 1.80
CA HIS A 324 -5.18 1.28 3.20
C HIS A 324 -3.70 1.69 3.38
N GLY A 325 -2.96 1.92 2.29
CA GLY A 325 -1.56 2.36 2.31
C GLY A 325 -0.52 1.26 2.09
N GLY A 326 -0.91 -0.02 2.06
CA GLY A 326 -0.02 -1.14 1.74
C GLY A 326 0.24 -1.30 0.25
N THR A 327 1.22 -2.09 -0.13
CA THR A 327 1.65 -2.28 -1.51
C THR A 327 2.12 -3.71 -1.78
N GLY A 328 2.06 -4.12 -3.04
CA GLY A 328 2.60 -5.37 -3.54
C GLY A 328 1.67 -6.57 -3.39
N GLU A 329 1.89 -7.55 -4.26
CA GLU A 329 1.28 -8.87 -4.21
C GLU A 329 2.36 -9.94 -4.08
N ASN A 330 2.16 -10.88 -3.16
CA ASN A 330 3.10 -11.96 -2.88
C ASN A 330 4.55 -11.45 -2.68
N GLU A 331 4.68 -10.33 -1.93
CA GLU A 331 5.92 -9.63 -1.60
C GLU A 331 6.61 -8.92 -2.79
N LEU A 332 6.00 -8.87 -3.97
CA LEU A 332 6.56 -8.23 -5.16
C LEU A 332 5.76 -6.97 -5.52
N TRP A 333 6.44 -5.97 -6.08
CA TRP A 333 5.77 -4.85 -6.72
C TRP A 333 5.29 -5.22 -8.11
N GLY A 334 4.10 -4.78 -8.46
CA GLY A 334 3.51 -4.90 -9.79
C GLY A 334 3.95 -3.79 -10.75
N PRO A 335 3.38 -3.77 -11.97
CA PRO A 335 3.62 -2.73 -12.97
C PRO A 335 3.25 -1.33 -12.49
N ALA A 336 3.81 -0.30 -13.13
CA ALA A 336 3.53 1.08 -12.82
C ALA A 336 2.05 1.43 -13.05
N GLY A 337 1.43 2.11 -12.07
CA GLY A 337 0.03 2.55 -12.17
C GLY A 337 -0.99 1.44 -12.03
N THR A 338 -0.59 0.24 -11.58
CA THR A 338 -1.46 -0.92 -11.42
C THR A 338 -1.76 -1.14 -9.94
N VAL A 339 -3.04 -1.12 -9.59
CA VAL A 339 -3.56 -1.38 -8.24
C VAL A 339 -4.61 -2.49 -8.31
N ALA A 340 -5.66 -2.33 -9.12
CA ALA A 340 -6.69 -3.35 -9.32
C ALA A 340 -6.12 -4.61 -9.98
N GLY A 341 -5.25 -4.44 -10.99
CA GLY A 341 -4.58 -5.54 -11.68
C GLY A 341 -3.51 -6.26 -10.83
N ASP A 342 -3.12 -5.69 -9.69
CA ASP A 342 -2.16 -6.30 -8.74
C ASP A 342 -2.88 -6.94 -7.53
N ILE A 343 -4.21 -7.06 -7.55
CA ILE A 343 -4.97 -7.70 -6.48
C ILE A 343 -4.90 -9.22 -6.62
N GLY A 344 -4.16 -9.84 -5.71
CA GLY A 344 -4.11 -11.29 -5.53
C GLY A 344 -4.53 -11.68 -4.11
N THR A 345 -4.12 -12.85 -3.66
CA THR A 345 -4.51 -13.37 -2.34
C THR A 345 -3.54 -13.03 -1.21
N ARG A 346 -2.38 -12.43 -1.54
CA ARG A 346 -1.29 -12.14 -0.59
C ARG A 346 -0.81 -10.70 -0.73
N ASN A 347 -1.75 -9.76 -0.72
CA ASN A 347 -1.43 -8.34 -0.86
C ASN A 347 -0.89 -7.73 0.43
N ALA A 348 -0.09 -6.70 0.26
CA ALA A 348 0.26 -5.72 1.28
C ALA A 348 0.97 -6.32 2.50
N GLU A 349 2.18 -6.83 2.30
CA GLU A 349 3.11 -7.21 3.36
C GLU A 349 3.33 -6.05 4.33
N THR A 350 3.15 -6.28 5.64
CA THR A 350 3.22 -5.21 6.64
C THR A 350 4.64 -4.67 6.86
N CYS A 351 5.69 -5.45 6.56
CA CYS A 351 7.08 -4.98 6.63
C CYS A 351 7.38 -3.87 5.61
N VAL A 352 6.81 -3.96 4.41
CA VAL A 352 6.99 -2.91 3.40
C VAL A 352 6.42 -1.60 3.90
N THR A 353 5.22 -1.63 4.48
CA THR A 353 4.57 -0.44 5.04
C THR A 353 5.36 0.13 6.20
N TYR A 354 5.91 -0.71 7.09
CA TYR A 354 6.84 -0.27 8.15
C TYR A 354 8.02 0.54 7.58
N ASN A 355 8.65 0.05 6.51
CA ASN A 355 9.76 0.75 5.86
C ASN A 355 9.30 2.05 5.16
N LEU A 356 8.14 2.04 4.50
CA LEU A 356 7.60 3.24 3.86
C LEU A 356 7.16 4.31 4.88
N LEU A 357 6.71 3.94 6.08
CA LEU A 357 6.46 4.90 7.17
C LEU A 357 7.74 5.57 7.64
N LYS A 358 8.83 4.80 7.84
CA LYS A 358 10.16 5.36 8.16
C LYS A 358 10.63 6.31 7.05
N LEU A 359 10.43 5.93 5.79
CA LEU A 359 10.80 6.72 4.63
C LEU A 359 9.98 8.02 4.53
N ALA A 360 8.66 7.95 4.73
CA ALA A 360 7.77 9.12 4.75
C ALA A 360 8.23 10.14 5.81
N ARG A 361 8.52 9.65 7.03
CA ARG A 361 9.07 10.46 8.11
C ARG A 361 10.39 11.12 7.72
N ALA A 362 11.32 10.35 7.18
CA ALA A 362 12.66 10.85 6.79
C ALA A 362 12.58 11.88 5.64
N LEU A 363 11.66 11.72 4.70
CA LEU A 363 11.41 12.69 3.64
C LEU A 363 10.73 13.94 4.18
N PHE A 364 9.80 13.80 5.13
CA PHE A 364 9.20 14.95 5.82
C PHE A 364 10.25 15.78 6.57
N GLU A 365 11.17 15.15 7.29
CA GLU A 365 12.27 15.85 8.00
C GLU A 365 13.09 16.77 7.08
N ARG A 366 13.19 16.43 5.80
CA ARG A 366 13.98 17.18 4.80
C ARG A 366 13.18 18.22 4.03
N THR A 367 11.87 18.06 3.96
CA THR A 367 11.02 18.88 3.07
C THR A 367 9.97 19.70 3.81
N GLY A 368 9.43 19.20 4.92
CA GLY A 368 8.23 19.75 5.57
C GLY A 368 6.96 19.58 4.73
N ASP A 369 6.98 18.75 3.67
CA ASP A 369 5.87 18.59 2.73
C ASP A 369 4.80 17.66 3.34
N ALA A 370 3.55 18.14 3.35
CA ALA A 370 2.41 17.46 3.94
C ALA A 370 2.10 16.10 3.26
N ARG A 371 2.47 15.91 1.99
CA ARG A 371 2.21 14.65 1.25
C ARG A 371 2.80 13.42 1.95
N TYR A 372 3.92 13.56 2.63
CA TYR A 372 4.54 12.47 3.38
C TYR A 372 3.79 12.17 4.66
N ALA A 373 3.27 13.19 5.34
CA ALA A 373 2.42 13.03 6.50
C ALA A 373 1.03 12.45 6.13
N ASP A 374 0.50 12.78 4.95
CA ASP A 374 -0.75 12.22 4.43
C ASP A 374 -0.64 10.70 4.17
N TYR A 375 0.48 10.25 3.55
CA TYR A 375 0.74 8.81 3.42
C TYR A 375 0.93 8.15 4.79
N TYR A 376 1.71 8.78 5.68
CA TYR A 376 1.96 8.25 7.03
C TYR A 376 0.64 8.04 7.79
N GLU A 377 -0.23 9.03 7.80
CA GLU A 377 -1.55 8.92 8.44
C GLU A 377 -2.40 7.80 7.83
N ARG A 378 -2.49 7.74 6.50
CA ARG A 378 -3.24 6.69 5.79
C ARG A 378 -2.77 5.30 6.20
N ALA A 379 -1.47 5.06 6.11
CA ALA A 379 -0.88 3.75 6.36
C ALA A 379 -0.90 3.37 7.85
N VAL A 380 -0.54 4.29 8.76
CA VAL A 380 -0.54 3.99 10.20
C VAL A 380 -1.94 3.76 10.73
N THR A 381 -2.94 4.52 10.25
CA THR A 381 -4.33 4.38 10.71
C THR A 381 -4.99 3.13 10.14
N ASN A 382 -4.88 2.87 8.82
CA ASN A 382 -5.68 1.82 8.19
C ASN A 382 -4.96 0.47 8.14
N GLN A 383 -3.68 0.44 7.71
CA GLN A 383 -2.99 -0.83 7.60
C GLN A 383 -2.29 -1.23 8.90
N VAL A 384 -1.45 -0.36 9.48
CA VAL A 384 -0.67 -0.75 10.65
C VAL A 384 -1.58 -1.03 11.84
N LEU A 385 -2.45 -0.09 12.21
CA LEU A 385 -3.38 -0.31 13.33
C LEU A 385 -4.32 -1.50 13.06
N GLY A 386 -4.81 -1.65 11.82
CA GLY A 386 -5.67 -2.75 11.40
C GLY A 386 -4.96 -4.09 11.23
N SER A 387 -3.63 -4.10 11.18
CA SER A 387 -2.85 -5.34 11.10
C SER A 387 -2.76 -6.08 12.44
N ARG A 388 -3.21 -5.48 13.53
CA ARG A 388 -3.19 -6.08 14.85
C ARG A 388 -4.59 -6.47 15.32
N ARG A 389 -4.71 -7.69 15.86
CA ARG A 389 -5.92 -8.17 16.51
C ARG A 389 -6.12 -7.46 17.85
N ASP A 390 -7.37 -7.11 18.16
CA ASP A 390 -7.71 -6.40 19.40
C ASP A 390 -7.85 -7.39 20.59
N VAL A 391 -6.72 -8.00 20.98
CA VAL A 391 -6.63 -8.92 22.13
C VAL A 391 -5.33 -8.71 22.89
N ASP A 392 -5.33 -9.04 24.19
CA ASP A 392 -4.11 -9.17 24.99
C ASP A 392 -3.47 -10.54 24.75
N SER A 393 -2.13 -10.59 24.71
CA SER A 393 -1.37 -11.83 24.54
C SER A 393 -0.04 -11.76 25.28
N ASP A 394 0.34 -12.85 25.95
CA ASP A 394 1.68 -13.03 26.57
C ASP A 394 2.69 -13.65 25.61
N GLU A 395 2.25 -14.18 24.47
CA GLU A 395 3.02 -15.06 23.58
C GLU A 395 3.21 -14.48 22.17
N SER A 396 2.27 -13.67 21.68
CA SER A 396 2.21 -13.24 20.29
C SER A 396 1.96 -11.73 20.17
N PRO A 397 2.56 -11.03 19.18
CA PRO A 397 2.19 -9.66 18.89
C PRO A 397 0.77 -9.52 18.30
N GLU A 398 0.12 -10.63 17.96
CA GLU A 398 -1.22 -10.67 17.36
C GLU A 398 -1.32 -9.80 16.09
N VAL A 399 -0.36 -9.96 15.17
CA VAL A 399 -0.26 -9.18 13.94
C VAL A 399 -0.36 -10.06 12.70
N THR A 400 -0.83 -9.49 11.61
CA THR A 400 -0.90 -10.18 10.32
C THR A 400 0.39 -9.98 9.51
N TYR A 401 0.76 -10.99 8.73
CA TYR A 401 1.84 -10.89 7.75
C TYR A 401 1.38 -10.06 6.56
N MET A 402 0.31 -10.52 5.91
CA MET A 402 -0.36 -9.83 4.79
C MET A 402 -1.63 -9.16 5.27
N PHE A 403 -1.98 -8.04 4.63
CA PHE A 403 -3.30 -7.42 4.78
C PHE A 403 -4.00 -7.47 3.42
N PRO A 404 -4.52 -8.65 3.02
CA PRO A 404 -5.00 -8.88 1.67
C PRO A 404 -6.23 -8.04 1.34
N VAL A 405 -6.42 -7.75 0.05
CA VAL A 405 -7.46 -6.82 -0.42
C VAL A 405 -8.45 -7.47 -1.39
N HIS A 406 -8.31 -8.77 -1.67
CA HIS A 406 -9.21 -9.54 -2.53
C HIS A 406 -10.61 -9.73 -1.91
N PRO A 407 -11.62 -10.13 -2.69
CA PRO A 407 -12.96 -10.42 -2.18
C PRO A 407 -12.98 -11.52 -1.12
N GLY A 408 -13.61 -11.24 0.02
CA GLY A 408 -13.70 -12.19 1.12
C GLY A 408 -12.39 -12.46 1.83
N ALA A 409 -11.45 -11.52 1.78
CA ALA A 409 -10.16 -11.57 2.45
C ALA A 409 -10.29 -11.80 3.97
N LEU A 410 -9.27 -12.38 4.57
CA LEU A 410 -9.15 -12.61 6.00
C LEU A 410 -7.75 -12.20 6.46
N ARG A 411 -7.67 -11.53 7.61
CA ARG A 411 -6.41 -11.25 8.29
C ARG A 411 -6.04 -12.44 9.17
N GLU A 412 -4.80 -12.93 9.03
CA GLU A 412 -4.27 -14.04 9.82
C GLU A 412 -3.23 -13.48 10.80
N TYR A 413 -3.51 -13.59 12.11
CA TYR A 413 -2.81 -12.85 13.17
C TYR A 413 -1.73 -13.63 13.92
N ASP A 414 -1.39 -14.83 13.51
CA ASP A 414 -0.49 -15.75 14.23
C ASP A 414 0.99 -15.63 13.81
N ASN A 415 1.46 -14.43 13.57
CA ASN A 415 2.83 -14.19 13.08
C ASN A 415 3.84 -13.97 14.22
N VAL A 416 4.27 -15.05 14.83
CA VAL A 416 5.38 -15.05 15.79
C VAL A 416 6.67 -15.48 15.09
N GLY A 417 7.77 -14.80 15.39
CA GLY A 417 9.11 -15.16 14.86
C GLY A 417 9.27 -14.96 13.35
N THR A 418 8.34 -14.26 12.68
CA THR A 418 8.47 -13.85 11.27
C THR A 418 8.97 -12.41 11.17
N CYS A 419 9.35 -11.96 9.96
CA CYS A 419 9.73 -10.57 9.73
C CYS A 419 8.60 -9.59 10.10
N CYS A 420 7.37 -9.88 9.67
CA CYS A 420 6.20 -9.05 9.96
C CYS A 420 5.75 -9.14 11.42
N GLY A 421 5.93 -10.29 12.08
CA GLY A 421 5.82 -10.39 13.53
C GLY A 421 6.79 -9.43 14.22
N GLY A 422 8.03 -9.34 13.72
CA GLY A 422 9.07 -8.44 14.21
C GLY A 422 8.74 -6.97 14.02
N THR A 423 8.39 -6.54 12.80
CA THR A 423 8.01 -5.14 12.55
C THR A 423 6.72 -4.75 13.28
N GLY A 424 5.82 -5.71 13.52
CA GLY A 424 4.64 -5.52 14.37
C GLY A 424 5.01 -5.18 15.81
N LEU A 425 6.04 -5.82 16.39
CA LEU A 425 6.55 -5.45 17.72
C LEU A 425 6.93 -3.98 17.80
N GLU A 426 7.58 -3.45 16.78
CA GLU A 426 8.01 -2.05 16.75
C GLU A 426 6.88 -1.06 16.45
N ASN A 427 6.04 -1.38 15.47
CA ASN A 427 4.98 -0.49 15.01
C ASN A 427 4.02 -0.09 16.14
N HIS A 428 3.66 -1.06 16.97
CA HIS A 428 2.59 -0.87 17.95
C HIS A 428 3.04 -0.30 19.29
N VAL A 429 4.36 -0.05 19.51
CA VAL A 429 4.86 0.64 20.72
C VAL A 429 5.19 2.11 20.49
N LYS A 430 5.16 2.58 19.24
CA LYS A 430 5.66 3.92 18.87
C LYS A 430 4.63 4.82 18.15
N TYR A 431 3.35 4.67 18.41
CA TYR A 431 2.31 5.50 17.77
C TYR A 431 2.45 7.01 18.04
N GLN A 432 3.17 7.42 19.10
CA GLN A 432 3.51 8.81 19.37
C GLN A 432 4.61 9.35 18.46
N ASP A 433 5.35 8.48 17.76
CA ASP A 433 6.30 8.89 16.75
C ASP A 433 5.57 9.62 15.61
N SER A 434 6.18 10.67 15.09
CA SER A 434 5.63 11.46 13.97
C SER A 434 4.31 12.21 14.22
N VAL A 435 3.79 12.25 15.46
CA VAL A 435 2.65 13.11 15.81
C VAL A 435 3.05 14.58 15.71
N TYR A 436 4.23 14.91 16.24
CA TYR A 436 4.77 16.26 16.21
C TYR A 436 6.20 16.29 15.67
N PHE A 437 6.51 17.39 14.98
CA PHE A 437 7.88 17.71 14.58
C PHE A 437 8.23 19.12 15.06
N ARG A 438 9.51 19.37 15.22
CA ARG A 438 10.08 20.67 15.56
C ARG A 438 11.03 21.17 14.49
N SER A 439 11.23 22.48 14.41
CA SER A 439 12.31 23.05 13.61
C SER A 439 13.68 22.62 14.09
N VAL A 440 14.64 22.51 13.17
CA VAL A 440 16.03 22.24 13.52
C VAL A 440 16.64 23.35 14.36
N PRO A 441 17.67 23.09 15.18
CA PRO A 441 18.33 24.10 15.99
C PRO A 441 18.85 25.29 15.15
N GLY A 442 18.53 26.50 15.58
CA GLY A 442 18.93 27.73 14.90
C GLY A 442 17.95 28.25 13.86
N ALA A 443 16.92 27.49 13.52
CA ALA A 443 15.77 27.98 12.74
C ALA A 443 14.69 28.63 13.63
N ASP A 444 13.72 29.29 13.00
CA ASP A 444 12.55 29.85 13.67
C ASP A 444 11.82 28.77 14.45
N ARG A 445 11.41 29.11 15.66
CA ARG A 445 10.70 28.17 16.58
C ARG A 445 9.39 27.71 15.96
N THR A 446 9.34 26.48 15.48
CA THR A 446 8.18 25.91 14.77
C THR A 446 7.83 24.54 15.34
N VAL A 447 6.54 24.27 15.49
CA VAL A 447 5.98 22.95 15.76
C VAL A 447 4.99 22.57 14.66
N TRP A 448 5.20 21.43 14.02
CA TRP A 448 4.23 20.83 13.11
C TRP A 448 3.37 19.82 13.87
N VAL A 449 2.06 19.91 13.72
CA VAL A 449 1.08 18.89 14.15
C VAL A 449 0.74 18.06 12.92
N ASN A 450 1.37 16.90 12.80
CA ASN A 450 1.24 16.02 11.63
C ASN A 450 0.11 15.02 11.77
N LEU A 451 -0.13 14.52 12.98
CA LEU A 451 -1.20 13.57 13.26
C LEU A 451 -2.11 14.13 14.35
N TYR A 452 -3.40 13.92 14.19
CA TYR A 452 -4.40 14.26 15.20
C TYR A 452 -4.64 13.03 16.09
N ALA A 453 -3.82 12.92 17.16
CA ALA A 453 -3.93 11.88 18.16
C ALA A 453 -4.01 12.52 19.54
N ALA A 454 -4.90 12.04 20.40
CA ALA A 454 -4.99 12.53 21.76
C ALA A 454 -3.64 12.34 22.47
N SER A 455 -2.98 13.45 22.81
CA SER A 455 -1.58 13.43 23.24
C SER A 455 -1.15 14.71 23.96
N ALA A 456 -0.02 14.64 24.66
CA ALA A 456 0.68 15.81 25.16
C ALA A 456 2.12 15.82 24.64
N LEU A 457 2.57 16.98 24.22
CA LEU A 457 3.95 17.26 23.82
C LEU A 457 4.63 18.12 24.88
N ARG A 458 5.87 17.77 25.22
CA ARG A 458 6.76 18.60 26.04
C ARG A 458 8.07 18.88 25.30
N TRP A 459 8.22 20.14 24.87
CA TRP A 459 9.49 20.65 24.33
C TRP A 459 10.24 21.45 25.42
N ALA A 460 10.94 20.72 26.28
CA ALA A 460 11.53 21.30 27.51
C ALA A 460 12.53 22.42 27.23
N GLU A 461 13.36 22.27 26.17
CA GLU A 461 14.40 23.25 25.84
C GLU A 461 13.84 24.59 25.36
N GLN A 462 12.60 24.63 24.94
CA GLN A 462 11.91 25.81 24.42
C GLN A 462 10.75 26.28 25.30
N ASP A 463 10.52 25.62 26.45
CA ASP A 463 9.38 25.87 27.33
C ASP A 463 8.04 25.90 26.58
N VAL A 464 7.81 24.86 25.76
CA VAL A 464 6.56 24.63 25.03
C VAL A 464 5.93 23.35 25.54
N HIS A 465 4.65 23.44 25.89
CA HIS A 465 3.83 22.30 26.22
C HIS A 465 2.51 22.39 25.45
N LEU A 466 2.17 21.32 24.72
CA LEU A 466 0.90 21.20 24.01
C LEU A 466 0.10 20.05 24.60
N VAL A 467 -1.22 20.24 24.72
CA VAL A 467 -2.16 19.17 25.04
C VAL A 467 -3.18 19.11 23.92
N GLN A 468 -3.19 18.02 23.18
CA GLN A 468 -4.10 17.75 22.07
C GLN A 468 -5.22 16.80 22.54
N GLU A 469 -6.45 17.31 22.53
CA GLU A 469 -7.69 16.59 22.84
C GLU A 469 -8.42 16.33 21.53
N THR A 470 -8.70 15.06 21.21
CA THR A 470 -9.38 14.68 19.98
C THR A 470 -9.97 13.26 20.10
N ALA A 471 -11.09 13.01 19.43
CA ALA A 471 -11.64 11.68 19.19
C ALA A 471 -11.33 11.16 17.77
N TYR A 472 -10.37 11.79 17.10
CA TYR A 472 -9.92 11.40 15.77
C TYR A 472 -9.39 9.94 15.76
N PRO A 473 -9.69 9.11 14.75
CA PRO A 473 -10.37 9.40 13.47
C PRO A 473 -11.91 9.25 13.50
N LEU A 474 -12.53 9.07 14.66
CA LEU A 474 -13.98 8.92 14.81
C LEU A 474 -14.74 10.22 14.67
N GLU A 475 -14.12 11.34 15.09
CA GLU A 475 -14.62 12.68 14.94
C GLU A 475 -13.60 13.57 14.24
N GLY A 476 -14.06 14.50 13.42
CA GLY A 476 -13.19 15.39 12.66
C GLY A 476 -12.79 16.62 13.45
N GLY A 477 -11.52 16.71 13.80
CA GLY A 477 -10.96 17.90 14.42
C GLY A 477 -10.15 17.62 15.68
N SER A 478 -9.53 18.68 16.18
CA SER A 478 -8.69 18.63 17.36
C SER A 478 -8.70 19.95 18.10
N ARG A 479 -8.64 19.87 19.43
CA ARG A 479 -8.49 20.99 20.35
C ARG A 479 -7.11 20.91 20.98
N ILE A 480 -6.30 21.95 20.77
CA ILE A 480 -4.91 22.02 21.23
C ILE A 480 -4.76 23.16 22.21
N ARG A 481 -4.49 22.85 23.47
CA ARG A 481 -4.07 23.84 24.44
C ARG A 481 -2.57 24.07 24.31
N VAL A 482 -2.21 25.32 24.11
CA VAL A 482 -0.83 25.78 23.91
C VAL A 482 -0.36 26.52 25.17
N ASP A 483 0.56 25.90 25.87
CA ASP A 483 1.30 26.52 26.99
C ASP A 483 2.71 26.88 26.47
N ALA A 484 2.83 28.07 25.91
CA ALA A 484 4.06 28.67 25.40
C ALA A 484 4.10 30.16 25.59
N THR A 485 5.28 30.75 25.58
CA THR A 485 5.47 32.21 25.61
C THR A 485 6.32 32.67 24.42
N GLY A 486 6.02 33.86 23.88
CA GLY A 486 6.77 34.49 22.80
C GLY A 486 6.48 33.87 21.42
N ASP A 487 7.30 34.24 20.45
CA ASP A 487 7.11 33.87 19.04
C ASP A 487 7.28 32.36 18.81
N LEU A 488 6.24 31.75 18.29
CA LEU A 488 6.20 30.33 17.87
C LEU A 488 5.29 30.19 16.67
N ASP A 489 5.70 29.46 15.66
CA ASP A 489 4.86 29.06 14.53
C ASP A 489 4.27 27.66 14.81
N LEU A 490 2.98 27.60 15.10
CA LEU A 490 2.25 26.33 15.21
C LEU A 490 1.63 26.01 13.84
N ARG A 491 2.08 24.93 13.23
CA ARG A 491 1.62 24.48 11.92
C ARG A 491 0.68 23.29 12.05
N LEU A 492 -0.57 23.48 11.62
CA LEU A 492 -1.60 22.44 11.63
C LEU A 492 -1.75 21.86 10.24
N ARG A 493 -1.59 20.53 10.10
CA ARG A 493 -1.80 19.87 8.82
C ARG A 493 -3.28 19.87 8.44
N VAL A 494 -3.58 20.25 7.20
CA VAL A 494 -4.88 20.02 6.58
C VAL A 494 -4.73 18.78 5.68
N PRO A 495 -5.24 17.61 6.11
CA PRO A 495 -5.06 16.38 5.35
C PRO A 495 -5.61 16.47 3.93
N ALA A 496 -4.95 15.80 2.98
CA ALA A 496 -5.37 15.82 1.57
C ALA A 496 -6.77 15.23 1.32
N TRP A 497 -7.23 14.32 2.20
CA TRP A 497 -8.57 13.74 2.11
C TRP A 497 -9.70 14.70 2.49
N VAL A 498 -9.41 15.84 3.12
CA VAL A 498 -10.44 16.78 3.56
C VAL A 498 -11.11 17.41 2.36
N THR A 499 -12.44 17.35 2.37
CA THR A 499 -13.32 18.05 1.44
C THR A 499 -14.25 18.94 2.25
N GLY A 500 -14.58 20.12 1.73
CA GLY A 500 -15.40 21.11 2.45
C GLY A 500 -14.61 22.05 3.36
N ASP A 501 -15.32 22.85 4.14
CA ASP A 501 -14.76 23.97 4.88
C ASP A 501 -14.03 23.54 6.14
N VAL A 502 -12.74 23.78 6.20
CA VAL A 502 -11.93 23.69 7.42
C VAL A 502 -12.03 24.99 8.20
N THR A 503 -12.27 24.90 9.48
CA THR A 503 -12.29 26.08 10.36
C THR A 503 -11.19 25.98 11.41
N VAL A 504 -10.52 27.11 11.65
CA VAL A 504 -9.52 27.24 12.72
C VAL A 504 -9.94 28.38 13.62
N THR A 505 -9.98 28.16 14.94
CA THR A 505 -10.23 29.21 15.93
C THR A 505 -9.09 29.30 16.93
N ILE A 506 -8.89 30.48 17.51
CA ILE A 506 -8.00 30.70 18.66
C ILE A 506 -8.84 31.35 19.75
N ASP A 507 -8.91 30.72 20.91
CA ASP A 507 -9.76 31.14 22.04
C ASP A 507 -11.22 31.37 21.62
N GLY A 508 -11.72 30.55 20.67
CA GLY A 508 -13.05 30.64 20.09
C GLY A 508 -13.24 31.65 18.95
N GLU A 509 -12.23 32.48 18.68
CA GLU A 509 -12.30 33.47 17.61
C GLU A 509 -11.80 32.86 16.27
N PRO A 510 -12.60 32.93 15.19
CA PRO A 510 -12.21 32.42 13.87
C PRO A 510 -10.95 33.10 13.33
N GLN A 511 -10.06 32.33 12.76
CA GLN A 511 -8.84 32.85 12.16
C GLN A 511 -9.02 32.97 10.64
N PRO A 512 -8.62 34.11 10.03
CA PRO A 512 -8.72 34.30 8.59
C PRO A 512 -7.52 33.61 7.89
N VAL A 513 -7.44 32.28 7.96
CA VAL A 513 -6.34 31.49 7.37
C VAL A 513 -6.85 30.68 6.18
N ALA A 514 -6.02 30.54 5.16
CA ALA A 514 -6.31 29.64 4.05
C ALA A 514 -5.97 28.20 4.47
N ALA A 515 -6.99 27.38 4.69
CA ALA A 515 -6.83 25.95 4.99
C ALA A 515 -6.99 25.15 3.71
N VAL A 516 -5.85 24.83 3.06
CA VAL A 516 -5.82 24.11 1.78
C VAL A 516 -5.50 22.64 2.06
N PRO A 517 -6.32 21.68 1.57
CA PRO A 517 -6.02 20.25 1.70
C PRO A 517 -4.63 19.89 1.15
N GLY A 518 -3.91 19.04 1.86
CA GLY A 518 -2.52 18.67 1.53
C GLY A 518 -1.48 19.72 1.90
N GLN A 519 -1.82 20.72 2.73
CA GLN A 519 -0.91 21.77 3.18
C GLN A 519 -1.00 22.01 4.69
N TYR A 520 -0.20 22.95 5.19
CA TYR A 520 -0.24 23.39 6.59
C TYR A 520 -0.85 24.78 6.72
N VAL A 521 -1.71 24.95 7.72
CA VAL A 521 -2.07 26.27 8.25
C VAL A 521 -0.97 26.70 9.22
N SER A 522 -0.31 27.82 8.97
CA SER A 522 0.68 28.42 9.87
C SER A 522 0.00 29.44 10.80
N LEU A 523 0.20 29.28 12.10
CA LEU A 523 -0.31 30.16 13.15
C LEU A 523 0.88 30.77 13.89
N ARG A 524 1.64 31.64 13.23
CA ARG A 524 2.77 32.35 13.85
C ARG A 524 2.31 33.56 14.64
N ARG A 525 2.61 33.59 15.92
CA ARG A 525 2.26 34.68 16.83
C ARG A 525 3.05 34.65 18.13
N ASP A 526 2.95 35.75 18.91
CA ASP A 526 3.32 35.75 20.33
C ASP A 526 2.27 34.99 21.14
N TRP A 527 2.65 33.81 21.63
CA TRP A 527 1.77 32.93 22.39
C TRP A 527 1.73 33.31 23.88
N ARG A 528 0.60 32.97 24.51
CA ARG A 528 0.44 33.03 25.96
C ARG A 528 -0.01 31.69 26.49
N PRO A 529 0.50 31.27 27.68
CA PRO A 529 0.09 29.98 28.27
C PRO A 529 -1.44 29.88 28.43
N GLY A 530 -1.98 28.72 28.10
CA GLY A 530 -3.42 28.44 28.16
C GLY A 530 -4.21 28.85 26.92
N THR A 531 -3.55 29.38 25.86
CA THR A 531 -4.23 29.67 24.59
C THR A 531 -4.74 28.36 23.97
N VAL A 532 -5.99 28.38 23.49
CA VAL A 532 -6.64 27.21 22.90
C VAL A 532 -6.80 27.42 21.39
N VAL A 533 -6.29 26.47 20.64
CA VAL A 533 -6.48 26.37 19.18
C VAL A 533 -7.42 25.22 18.88
N GLU A 534 -8.42 25.45 18.07
CA GLU A 534 -9.30 24.39 17.58
C GLU A 534 -9.25 24.36 16.05
N ILE A 535 -9.08 23.16 15.50
CA ILE A 535 -9.24 22.90 14.08
C ILE A 535 -10.38 21.91 13.88
N ARG A 536 -11.27 22.20 12.94
CA ARG A 536 -12.35 21.32 12.55
C ARG A 536 -12.09 20.82 11.12
N LEU A 537 -12.05 19.51 10.98
CA LEU A 537 -11.83 18.76 9.73
C LEU A 537 -13.11 17.97 9.44
N PRO A 538 -13.93 18.36 8.46
CA PRO A 538 -15.17 17.65 8.19
C PRO A 538 -14.88 16.20 7.71
N LEU A 539 -15.42 15.21 8.42
CA LEU A 539 -15.39 13.82 7.99
C LEU A 539 -16.49 13.60 6.94
N THR A 540 -16.09 13.44 5.71
CA THR A 540 -17.02 13.18 4.61
C THR A 540 -16.82 11.76 4.09
N LEU A 541 -17.93 11.10 3.72
CA LEU A 541 -17.85 9.82 3.03
C LEU A 541 -17.46 10.08 1.57
N ARG A 542 -16.45 9.35 1.10
CA ARG A 542 -15.94 9.45 -0.27
C ARG A 542 -15.89 8.06 -0.91
N GLU A 543 -16.04 8.03 -2.20
CA GLU A 543 -15.70 6.90 -3.04
C GLU A 543 -14.36 7.19 -3.71
N VAL A 544 -13.43 6.26 -3.60
CA VAL A 544 -12.09 6.40 -4.19
C VAL A 544 -11.86 5.24 -5.15
N PRO A 545 -11.79 5.50 -6.46
CA PRO A 545 -11.57 4.46 -7.46
C PRO A 545 -10.12 3.97 -7.47
N ALA A 546 -9.92 2.72 -7.88
CA ALA A 546 -8.60 2.24 -8.23
C ALA A 546 -8.12 2.96 -9.51
N PRO A 547 -6.82 3.31 -9.61
CA PRO A 547 -6.32 4.13 -10.73
C PRO A 547 -6.43 3.42 -12.09
N ASP A 548 -6.35 2.11 -12.11
CA ASP A 548 -6.39 1.25 -13.30
C ASP A 548 -7.74 0.57 -13.55
N ASP A 549 -8.69 0.64 -12.61
CA ASP A 549 -10.07 0.18 -12.77
C ASP A 549 -11.03 1.09 -11.98
N THR A 550 -11.58 2.09 -12.64
CA THR A 550 -12.49 3.06 -12.01
C THR A 550 -13.81 2.46 -11.53
N SER A 551 -14.16 1.25 -11.96
CA SER A 551 -15.33 0.52 -11.46
C SER A 551 -15.06 -0.21 -10.15
N LEU A 552 -13.80 -0.36 -9.76
CA LEU A 552 -13.38 -0.92 -8.48
C LEU A 552 -13.08 0.21 -7.50
N VAL A 553 -13.86 0.33 -6.45
CA VAL A 553 -13.85 1.49 -5.56
C VAL A 553 -13.73 1.10 -4.09
N THR A 554 -13.13 1.98 -3.30
CA THR A 554 -13.21 1.93 -1.84
C THR A 554 -14.15 2.99 -1.30
N LEU A 555 -14.68 2.77 -0.10
CA LEU A 555 -15.41 3.78 0.66
C LEU A 555 -14.53 4.27 1.80
N GLU A 556 -14.38 5.59 1.91
CA GLU A 556 -13.54 6.23 2.91
C GLU A 556 -14.35 7.28 3.69
N LEU A 557 -14.29 7.24 5.02
CA LEU A 557 -14.89 8.24 5.90
C LEU A 557 -13.76 9.07 6.53
N GLY A 558 -13.53 10.27 6.01
CA GLY A 558 -12.35 11.05 6.39
C GLY A 558 -11.04 10.26 6.10
N PRO A 559 -10.20 10.00 7.11
CA PRO A 559 -8.96 9.22 6.96
C PRO A 559 -9.17 7.71 6.97
N THR A 560 -10.38 7.25 7.34
CA THR A 560 -10.68 5.85 7.61
C THR A 560 -11.18 5.14 6.36
N VAL A 561 -10.49 4.08 5.94
CA VAL A 561 -10.94 3.13 4.92
C VAL A 561 -11.97 2.20 5.55
N LEU A 562 -13.09 2.00 4.86
CA LEU A 562 -14.20 1.16 5.32
C LEU A 562 -14.15 -0.20 4.63
N LEU A 563 -14.10 -1.27 5.42
CA LEU A 563 -14.15 -2.65 4.94
C LEU A 563 -15.59 -3.15 4.98
N ALA A 564 -16.10 -3.70 3.88
CA ALA A 564 -17.41 -4.33 3.88
C ALA A 564 -17.31 -5.78 4.38
N ARG A 565 -17.97 -6.11 5.50
CA ARG A 565 -18.00 -7.47 6.07
C ARG A 565 -18.75 -8.42 5.16
N SER A 566 -18.08 -9.40 4.59
CA SER A 566 -18.69 -10.49 3.82
C SER A 566 -17.67 -11.59 3.54
N ALA A 567 -18.16 -12.84 3.47
CA ALA A 567 -17.38 -14.01 3.05
C ALA A 567 -17.53 -14.32 1.55
N ALA A 568 -18.25 -13.48 0.79
CA ALA A 568 -18.37 -13.67 -0.65
C ALA A 568 -16.99 -13.61 -1.33
N THR A 569 -16.78 -14.45 -2.32
CA THR A 569 -15.53 -14.53 -3.08
C THR A 569 -15.57 -13.73 -4.39
N THR A 570 -16.68 -13.03 -4.64
CA THR A 570 -16.88 -12.12 -5.76
C THR A 570 -17.05 -10.70 -5.22
N TRP A 571 -16.71 -9.70 -6.02
CA TRP A 571 -16.85 -8.30 -5.63
C TRP A 571 -18.28 -7.96 -5.22
N LEU A 572 -18.44 -7.36 -4.05
CA LEU A 572 -19.73 -6.85 -3.61
C LEU A 572 -20.11 -5.62 -4.44
N PRO A 573 -21.37 -5.52 -4.89
CA PRO A 573 -21.83 -4.38 -5.66
C PRO A 573 -22.10 -3.16 -4.77
N VAL A 574 -21.84 -1.97 -5.30
CA VAL A 574 -22.26 -0.70 -4.69
C VAL A 574 -22.71 0.27 -5.78
N ALA A 575 -23.82 0.96 -5.55
CA ALA A 575 -24.33 2.02 -6.43
C ALA A 575 -24.26 3.36 -5.67
N THR A 576 -23.45 4.30 -6.13
CA THR A 576 -23.12 5.53 -5.41
C THR A 576 -23.59 6.82 -6.08
N ALA A 577 -23.91 6.79 -7.36
CA ALA A 577 -24.23 7.99 -8.15
C ALA A 577 -25.34 8.86 -7.56
N THR A 578 -26.36 8.24 -6.97
CA THR A 578 -27.49 8.97 -6.37
C THR A 578 -27.17 9.70 -5.06
N TRP A 579 -26.00 9.45 -4.49
CA TRP A 579 -25.53 10.09 -3.25
C TRP A 579 -24.42 11.12 -3.50
N ARG A 580 -23.93 11.25 -4.72
CA ARG A 580 -22.78 12.10 -5.05
C ARG A 580 -23.12 13.58 -4.98
N ARG A 581 -22.33 14.32 -4.20
CA ARG A 581 -22.38 15.78 -4.08
C ARG A 581 -21.52 16.47 -5.14
N LEU A 582 -21.62 17.79 -5.21
CA LEU A 582 -20.83 18.61 -6.14
C LEU A 582 -19.31 18.47 -5.95
N ASP A 583 -18.86 18.28 -4.74
CA ASP A 583 -17.44 18.09 -4.38
C ASP A 583 -16.96 16.63 -4.52
N GLY A 584 -17.80 15.75 -5.09
CA GLY A 584 -17.49 14.33 -5.24
C GLY A 584 -17.74 13.47 -4.00
N THR A 585 -18.04 14.08 -2.85
CA THR A 585 -18.38 13.34 -1.63
C THR A 585 -19.76 12.67 -1.74
N LEU A 586 -20.03 11.70 -0.84
CA LEU A 586 -21.28 10.97 -0.82
C LEU A 586 -22.17 11.42 0.35
N ASP A 587 -23.40 11.83 0.04
CA ASP A 587 -24.46 12.06 1.02
C ASP A 587 -25.27 10.76 1.22
N ALA A 588 -24.57 9.71 1.57
CA ALA A 588 -25.16 8.39 1.72
C ALA A 588 -25.73 8.21 3.14
N PRO A 589 -26.81 7.43 3.32
CA PRO A 589 -27.43 7.19 4.61
C PRO A 589 -26.64 6.19 5.45
N LEU A 590 -25.42 6.60 5.89
CA LEU A 590 -24.63 5.84 6.85
C LEU A 590 -25.33 5.84 8.21
N THR A 591 -25.72 4.67 8.68
CA THR A 591 -26.33 4.49 9.99
C THR A 591 -25.42 3.67 10.92
N PRO A 592 -25.29 4.03 12.20
CA PRO A 592 -24.52 3.22 13.14
C PRO A 592 -25.04 1.78 13.22
N ALA A 593 -24.11 0.82 13.31
CA ALA A 593 -24.36 -0.59 13.53
C ALA A 593 -23.66 -1.05 14.83
N ALA A 594 -23.74 -2.34 15.16
CA ALA A 594 -23.04 -2.89 16.31
C ALA A 594 -21.51 -2.79 16.14
N ASP A 595 -20.78 -2.82 17.25
CA ASP A 595 -19.31 -2.92 17.33
C ASP A 595 -18.57 -1.79 16.57
N GLY A 596 -19.12 -0.56 16.57
CA GLY A 596 -18.51 0.60 15.91
C GLY A 596 -18.54 0.56 14.38
N ALA A 597 -19.32 -0.37 13.80
CA ALA A 597 -19.55 -0.46 12.37
C ALA A 597 -20.66 0.50 11.89
N TRP A 598 -20.82 0.61 10.59
CA TRP A 598 -21.91 1.36 9.93
C TRP A 598 -22.68 0.46 8.96
N ARG A 599 -23.91 0.87 8.64
CA ARG A 599 -24.68 0.30 7.54
C ARG A 599 -24.80 1.29 6.41
N LEU A 600 -24.62 0.77 5.18
CA LEU A 600 -24.95 1.44 3.94
C LEU A 600 -25.77 0.48 3.08
N GLY A 601 -27.11 0.64 3.07
CA GLY A 601 -28.00 -0.36 2.49
C GLY A 601 -27.80 -1.73 3.18
N ASP A 602 -27.50 -2.76 2.39
CA ASP A 602 -27.25 -4.12 2.88
C ASP A 602 -25.78 -4.33 3.35
N LEU A 603 -24.87 -3.40 3.06
CA LEU A 603 -23.48 -3.48 3.45
C LEU A 603 -23.31 -3.16 4.95
N VAL A 604 -22.52 -3.98 5.62
CA VAL A 604 -22.00 -3.68 6.97
C VAL A 604 -20.54 -3.27 6.82
N LEU A 605 -20.25 -2.02 7.14
CA LEU A 605 -18.95 -1.40 6.95
C LEU A 605 -18.25 -1.25 8.30
N GLU A 606 -17.01 -1.72 8.41
CA GLU A 606 -16.18 -1.52 9.58
C GLU A 606 -14.92 -0.72 9.24
N PRO A 607 -14.32 0.01 10.19
CA PRO A 607 -13.05 0.65 9.96
C PRO A 607 -11.94 -0.38 9.70
N ALA A 608 -11.05 -0.12 8.75
CA ALA A 608 -9.91 -1.00 8.48
C ALA A 608 -9.05 -1.25 9.72
N TRP A 609 -8.98 -0.28 10.62
CA TRP A 609 -8.23 -0.36 11.88
C TRP A 609 -8.91 -1.19 12.99
N SER A 610 -10.07 -1.79 12.76
CA SER A 610 -10.84 -2.49 13.81
C SER A 610 -10.17 -3.73 14.40
N GLY A 611 -9.18 -4.32 13.72
CA GLY A 611 -8.55 -5.57 14.17
C GLY A 611 -9.52 -6.76 14.22
N SER A 612 -10.55 -6.76 13.39
CA SER A 612 -11.62 -7.76 13.36
C SER A 612 -11.15 -9.09 12.75
N ASP A 613 -11.73 -10.20 13.22
CA ASP A 613 -11.60 -11.55 12.64
C ASP A 613 -12.59 -11.83 11.51
N ALA A 614 -13.39 -10.84 11.11
CA ALA A 614 -14.37 -11.01 10.05
C ALA A 614 -13.73 -11.05 8.66
N ARG A 615 -14.30 -11.82 7.74
CA ARG A 615 -13.97 -11.72 6.33
C ARG A 615 -14.54 -10.44 5.75
N TYR A 616 -13.78 -9.82 4.83
CA TYR A 616 -14.08 -8.49 4.35
C TYR A 616 -13.77 -8.29 2.86
N HIS A 617 -14.27 -7.16 2.33
CA HIS A 617 -13.89 -6.58 1.06
C HIS A 617 -13.34 -5.18 1.31
N LEU A 618 -12.14 -4.90 0.84
CA LEU A 618 -11.58 -3.54 0.86
C LEU A 618 -12.09 -2.74 -0.35
N TYR A 619 -12.21 -3.39 -1.49
CA TYR A 619 -12.77 -2.82 -2.70
C TYR A 619 -14.18 -3.39 -2.97
N LEU A 620 -15.00 -2.56 -3.61
CA LEU A 620 -16.38 -2.86 -4.03
C LEU A 620 -16.51 -2.61 -5.52
N ARG A 621 -17.41 -3.31 -6.19
CA ARG A 621 -17.69 -3.10 -7.62
C ARG A 621 -18.80 -2.08 -7.79
N ARG A 622 -18.51 -0.94 -8.43
CA ARG A 622 -19.54 0.05 -8.76
C ARG A 622 -20.54 -0.53 -9.77
N THR A 623 -21.82 -0.39 -9.47
CA THR A 623 -22.91 -0.96 -10.26
C THR A 623 -24.05 0.03 -10.48
N ASP A 624 -23.72 1.29 -10.79
CA ASP A 624 -24.72 2.28 -11.19
C ASP A 624 -25.29 1.90 -12.55
N VAL A 625 -26.35 1.09 -12.54
CA VAL A 625 -27.00 0.57 -13.77
C VAL A 625 -27.77 1.62 -14.55
N ARG A 626 -28.07 2.77 -13.91
CA ARG A 626 -28.79 3.90 -14.53
C ARG A 626 -28.02 5.20 -14.30
N ILE A 627 -28.19 6.14 -15.23
CA ILE A 627 -27.68 7.48 -15.06
C ILE A 627 -28.59 8.20 -14.06
N GLY A 628 -28.02 8.46 -12.86
CA GLY A 628 -28.71 9.13 -11.77
C GLY A 628 -27.78 10.13 -11.10
N PHE A 629 -28.35 11.03 -10.31
CA PHE A 629 -27.64 12.09 -9.61
C PHE A 629 -28.18 12.22 -8.19
N ALA A 630 -27.50 12.95 -7.31
CA ALA A 630 -27.94 13.14 -5.93
C ALA A 630 -29.41 13.59 -5.85
N GLY A 631 -30.24 12.81 -5.15
CA GLY A 631 -31.70 12.99 -5.06
C GLY A 631 -32.16 13.94 -3.97
N ALA A 632 -33.43 14.25 -4.00
CA ALA A 632 -34.19 14.81 -2.90
C ALA A 632 -34.44 13.72 -1.83
N ASP A 633 -34.92 14.09 -0.67
CA ASP A 633 -35.08 13.29 0.57
C ASP A 633 -35.25 11.76 0.41
N PRO A 634 -34.67 10.98 1.37
CA PRO A 634 -34.93 9.55 1.46
C PRO A 634 -36.45 9.32 1.75
N GLY A 635 -37.19 9.00 0.75
CA GLY A 635 -38.66 8.79 0.85
C GLY A 635 -39.52 9.55 -0.14
N ALA A 636 -38.98 10.51 -0.89
CA ALA A 636 -39.61 11.09 -2.06
C ALA A 636 -39.13 10.41 -3.33
N ASP A 637 -40.06 9.92 -4.14
CA ASP A 637 -39.84 9.23 -5.40
C ASP A 637 -38.75 9.87 -6.26
N SER A 638 -37.66 9.15 -6.49
CA SER A 638 -36.76 9.13 -7.63
C SER A 638 -36.52 10.37 -8.49
N GLY A 639 -36.54 11.59 -7.92
CA GLY A 639 -36.41 12.83 -8.70
C GLY A 639 -35.15 13.02 -9.51
N SER A 640 -34.11 12.22 -9.28
CA SER A 640 -32.76 12.34 -9.88
C SER A 640 -32.35 11.12 -10.71
N ASP A 641 -33.17 10.07 -10.78
CA ASP A 641 -32.97 8.95 -11.71
C ASP A 641 -33.51 9.37 -13.07
N SER A 642 -32.70 9.30 -14.09
CA SER A 642 -33.14 9.60 -15.48
C SER A 642 -33.95 8.47 -16.08
N GLY A 643 -33.95 7.27 -15.49
CA GLY A 643 -34.48 6.05 -16.10
C GLY A 643 -33.65 5.50 -17.26
N VAL A 644 -32.57 6.21 -17.65
CA VAL A 644 -31.69 5.87 -18.77
C VAL A 644 -30.61 4.92 -18.30
N PRO A 645 -30.29 3.80 -18.99
CA PRO A 645 -29.22 2.92 -18.66
C PRO A 645 -27.85 3.64 -18.69
N ASN A 646 -26.97 3.36 -17.71
CA ASN A 646 -25.61 3.84 -17.68
C ASN A 646 -24.74 2.97 -18.58
N VAL A 647 -24.83 3.20 -19.89
CA VAL A 647 -24.15 2.39 -20.90
C VAL A 647 -22.68 2.71 -20.97
N ALA A 648 -21.86 1.69 -21.27
CA ALA A 648 -20.43 1.83 -21.45
C ALA A 648 -20.04 2.16 -22.89
N ARG A 649 -18.95 2.88 -23.07
CA ARG A 649 -18.22 3.06 -24.32
C ARG A 649 -17.45 1.78 -24.68
N HIS A 650 -16.81 1.77 -25.84
CA HIS A 650 -15.95 0.66 -26.28
C HIS A 650 -14.75 0.38 -25.36
N ASP A 651 -14.28 1.40 -24.62
CA ASP A 651 -13.19 1.31 -23.64
C ASP A 651 -13.66 0.85 -22.25
N GLY A 652 -14.96 0.52 -22.12
CA GLY A 652 -15.58 0.10 -20.87
C GLY A 652 -16.03 1.24 -19.94
N SER A 653 -15.63 2.50 -20.21
CA SER A 653 -16.04 3.64 -19.40
C SER A 653 -17.52 3.96 -19.60
N THR A 654 -18.27 4.13 -18.50
CA THR A 654 -19.68 4.50 -18.52
C THR A 654 -19.88 6.01 -18.57
N PHE A 655 -21.12 6.45 -18.80
CA PHE A 655 -21.49 7.86 -18.71
C PHE A 655 -21.09 8.48 -17.35
N LEU A 656 -21.38 7.79 -16.26
CA LEU A 656 -21.07 8.27 -14.91
C LEU A 656 -19.56 8.23 -14.61
N ASP A 657 -18.81 7.30 -15.15
CA ASP A 657 -17.35 7.29 -15.04
C ASP A 657 -16.72 8.52 -15.67
N LEU A 658 -17.15 8.88 -16.87
CA LEU A 658 -16.64 10.07 -17.56
C LEU A 658 -17.09 11.36 -16.89
N LEU A 659 -18.33 11.41 -16.43
CA LEU A 659 -18.86 12.58 -15.73
C LEU A 659 -18.05 12.91 -14.48
N TRP A 660 -17.67 11.88 -13.71
CA TRP A 660 -16.99 12.01 -12.42
C TRP A 660 -15.48 11.73 -12.47
N SER A 661 -14.88 11.68 -13.66
CA SER A 661 -13.44 11.37 -13.84
C SER A 661 -12.51 12.29 -13.04
N ASP A 662 -12.88 13.56 -12.94
CA ASP A 662 -12.08 14.58 -12.24
C ASP A 662 -12.49 14.76 -10.75
N GLY A 663 -13.32 13.89 -10.22
CA GLY A 663 -13.80 13.92 -8.83
C GLY A 663 -15.03 14.82 -8.64
N GLY A 664 -14.83 16.09 -8.33
CA GLY A 664 -15.90 17.05 -8.09
C GLY A 664 -15.92 18.20 -9.11
N PHE A 665 -16.87 19.11 -8.91
CA PHE A 665 -17.06 20.28 -9.77
C PHE A 665 -16.96 21.57 -8.95
N PRO A 666 -16.36 22.65 -9.48
CA PRO A 666 -16.24 23.92 -8.76
C PRO A 666 -17.59 24.65 -8.57
N SER A 667 -18.60 24.30 -9.36
CA SER A 667 -19.92 24.89 -9.25
C SER A 667 -21.00 24.01 -9.90
N ARG A 668 -22.27 24.23 -9.51
CA ARG A 668 -23.41 23.58 -10.16
C ARG A 668 -23.49 23.90 -11.67
N ALA A 669 -23.13 25.11 -12.06
CA ALA A 669 -23.14 25.49 -13.46
C ALA A 669 -22.10 24.68 -14.26
N GLU A 670 -20.93 24.38 -13.66
CA GLU A 670 -19.93 23.51 -14.28
C GLU A 670 -20.41 22.07 -14.34
N PHE A 671 -20.99 21.54 -13.26
CA PHE A 671 -21.63 20.23 -13.26
C PHE A 671 -22.62 20.08 -14.43
N LEU A 672 -23.60 20.99 -14.56
CA LEU A 672 -24.59 20.94 -15.63
C LEU A 672 -23.94 21.06 -17.01
N ARG A 673 -22.89 21.84 -17.16
CA ARG A 673 -22.13 21.99 -18.40
C ARG A 673 -21.41 20.71 -18.81
N VAL A 674 -20.82 20.02 -17.85
CA VAL A 674 -20.15 18.73 -18.08
C VAL A 674 -21.19 17.64 -18.37
N VAL A 675 -22.30 17.59 -17.64
CA VAL A 675 -23.42 16.68 -17.98
C VAL A 675 -23.85 16.89 -19.41
N LEU A 676 -24.09 18.15 -19.82
CA LEU A 676 -24.47 18.46 -21.19
C LEU A 676 -23.43 17.98 -22.22
N ARG A 677 -22.15 18.28 -21.97
CA ARG A 677 -21.06 17.87 -22.86
C ARG A 677 -20.97 16.34 -22.98
N THR A 678 -21.00 15.63 -21.88
CA THR A 678 -20.96 14.15 -21.86
C THR A 678 -22.20 13.57 -22.54
N THR A 679 -23.37 14.18 -22.34
CA THR A 679 -24.63 13.77 -23.01
C THR A 679 -24.52 13.93 -24.53
N HIS A 680 -24.00 15.07 -25.02
CA HIS A 680 -23.76 15.29 -26.45
C HIS A 680 -22.78 14.28 -27.04
N GLU A 681 -21.69 13.96 -26.30
CA GLU A 681 -20.71 12.94 -26.71
C GLU A 681 -21.39 11.57 -26.89
N PHE A 682 -22.20 11.14 -25.89
CA PHE A 682 -22.88 9.84 -25.95
C PHE A 682 -23.96 9.80 -27.03
N VAL A 683 -24.64 10.90 -27.29
CA VAL A 683 -25.57 11.01 -28.43
C VAL A 683 -24.80 10.92 -29.77
N GLY A 684 -23.65 11.63 -29.86
CA GLY A 684 -22.79 11.56 -31.04
C GLY A 684 -22.25 10.16 -31.33
N LEU A 685 -21.95 9.39 -30.27
CA LEU A 685 -21.54 7.99 -30.36
C LEU A 685 -22.72 7.02 -30.64
N GLY A 686 -23.98 7.51 -30.62
CA GLY A 686 -25.16 6.66 -30.75
C GLY A 686 -25.47 5.80 -29.51
N LEU A 687 -24.86 6.08 -28.39
CA LEU A 687 -25.07 5.38 -27.12
C LEU A 687 -26.30 5.88 -26.35
N LEU A 688 -26.72 7.13 -26.60
CA LEU A 688 -27.96 7.72 -26.10
C LEU A 688 -28.83 8.23 -27.27
N SER A 689 -30.14 8.08 -27.15
CA SER A 689 -31.08 8.77 -28.03
C SER A 689 -31.29 10.23 -27.60
N ALA A 690 -31.89 11.05 -28.42
CA ALA A 690 -32.27 12.42 -28.05
C ALA A 690 -33.25 12.45 -26.84
N ALA A 691 -34.14 11.47 -26.75
CA ALA A 691 -35.05 11.34 -25.61
C ALA A 691 -34.32 10.94 -24.33
N ASP A 692 -33.34 10.01 -24.42
CA ASP A 692 -32.49 9.64 -23.28
C ASP A 692 -31.68 10.86 -22.81
N ALA A 693 -31.11 11.62 -23.75
CA ALA A 693 -30.36 12.83 -23.46
C ALA A 693 -31.22 13.89 -22.73
N GLU A 694 -32.45 14.08 -23.16
CA GLU A 694 -33.43 14.97 -22.50
C GLU A 694 -33.72 14.48 -21.08
N ALA A 695 -33.96 13.18 -20.90
CA ALA A 695 -34.21 12.60 -19.59
C ALA A 695 -32.99 12.73 -18.62
N VAL A 696 -31.78 12.55 -19.13
CA VAL A 696 -30.54 12.73 -18.35
C VAL A 696 -30.36 14.20 -17.92
N LEU A 697 -30.54 15.14 -18.85
CA LEU A 697 -30.43 16.56 -18.55
C LEU A 697 -31.51 17.03 -17.56
N ASP A 698 -32.73 16.55 -17.71
CA ASP A 698 -33.82 16.85 -16.79
C ASP A 698 -33.56 16.30 -15.38
N ALA A 699 -33.06 15.06 -15.29
CA ALA A 699 -32.65 14.47 -14.03
C ALA A 699 -31.51 15.28 -13.38
N ALA A 700 -30.50 15.73 -14.13
CA ALA A 700 -29.42 16.57 -13.63
C ALA A 700 -29.94 17.91 -13.11
N VAL A 701 -30.84 18.56 -13.82
CA VAL A 701 -31.47 19.81 -13.37
C VAL A 701 -32.33 19.61 -12.12
N ARG A 702 -33.07 18.51 -12.00
CA ARG A 702 -33.85 18.19 -10.79
C ARG A 702 -32.97 17.79 -9.61
N SER A 703 -31.76 17.31 -9.84
CA SER A 703 -30.86 16.79 -8.80
C SER A 703 -30.49 17.84 -7.75
N ARG A 704 -30.04 17.34 -6.58
CA ARG A 704 -29.52 18.18 -5.50
C ARG A 704 -28.04 18.54 -5.65
N VAL A 705 -27.36 18.00 -6.66
CA VAL A 705 -25.93 18.24 -6.87
C VAL A 705 -25.67 19.75 -6.96
N GLY A 706 -24.96 20.31 -5.97
CA GLY A 706 -24.63 21.74 -5.91
C GLY A 706 -25.77 22.69 -5.51
N ARG A 707 -26.91 22.20 -5.04
CA ARG A 707 -27.97 23.04 -4.45
C ARG A 707 -27.74 23.18 -2.95
N THR A 708 -27.80 24.42 -2.46
CA THR A 708 -27.77 24.71 -1.02
C THR A 708 -29.17 24.55 -0.40
N ALA A 709 -29.22 24.08 0.85
CA ALA A 709 -30.48 23.88 1.59
C ALA A 709 -31.29 25.17 1.83
N SER A 710 -30.67 26.35 1.71
CA SER A 710 -31.26 27.67 1.90
C SER A 710 -31.44 28.46 0.60
N GLY A 711 -31.44 27.79 -0.56
CA GLY A 711 -31.39 28.45 -1.85
C GLY A 711 -32.65 29.23 -2.23
N ASP A 712 -32.45 30.38 -2.81
CA ASP A 712 -33.39 31.10 -3.66
C ASP A 712 -33.95 30.19 -4.79
N ALA A 713 -34.98 29.43 -4.45
CA ALA A 713 -35.62 28.50 -5.35
C ALA A 713 -36.17 29.15 -6.61
N THR A 714 -36.38 30.47 -6.63
CA THR A 714 -36.98 31.22 -7.72
C THR A 714 -36.01 31.71 -8.79
N ALA A 715 -34.85 32.25 -8.43
CA ALA A 715 -33.88 32.77 -9.41
C ALA A 715 -33.00 31.65 -10.04
N ALA A 716 -32.56 30.72 -9.22
CA ALA A 716 -31.81 29.53 -9.72
C ALA A 716 -32.71 28.65 -10.63
N GLY A 717 -33.96 28.45 -10.22
CA GLY A 717 -34.93 27.68 -11.01
C GLY A 717 -35.20 28.27 -12.40
N THR A 718 -35.19 29.59 -12.55
CA THR A 718 -35.39 30.26 -13.83
C THR A 718 -34.17 30.08 -14.76
N ALA A 719 -32.95 30.22 -14.23
CA ALA A 719 -31.73 30.03 -15.01
C ALA A 719 -31.52 28.56 -15.44
N GLU A 720 -31.82 27.61 -14.56
CA GLU A 720 -31.73 26.17 -14.83
C GLU A 720 -32.82 25.73 -15.82
N THR A 721 -34.03 26.28 -15.72
CA THR A 721 -35.12 26.02 -16.71
C THR A 721 -34.79 26.62 -18.09
N ALA A 722 -34.17 27.80 -18.14
CA ALA A 722 -33.70 28.38 -19.38
C ALA A 722 -32.54 27.54 -20.00
N PHE A 723 -31.60 27.12 -19.20
CA PHE A 723 -30.53 26.21 -19.63
C PHE A 723 -31.08 24.89 -20.20
N LEU A 724 -32.03 24.24 -19.47
CA LEU A 724 -32.65 23.03 -19.92
C LEU A 724 -33.40 23.24 -21.25
N ALA A 725 -34.15 24.32 -21.39
CA ALA A 725 -34.88 24.65 -22.60
C ALA A 725 -33.93 24.89 -23.79
N GLU A 726 -32.82 25.58 -23.60
CA GLU A 726 -31.82 25.83 -24.60
C GLU A 726 -31.08 24.54 -25.00
N ALA A 727 -30.63 23.75 -24.03
CA ALA A 727 -29.97 22.46 -24.23
C ALA A 727 -30.89 21.45 -24.96
N THR A 728 -32.16 21.35 -24.53
CA THR A 728 -33.16 20.49 -25.14
C THR A 728 -33.50 20.96 -26.57
N ALA A 729 -33.55 22.28 -26.80
CA ALA A 729 -33.78 22.83 -28.13
C ALA A 729 -32.61 22.51 -29.08
N ALA A 730 -31.35 22.59 -28.57
CA ALA A 730 -30.16 22.21 -29.33
C ALA A 730 -30.18 20.72 -29.72
N LEU A 731 -30.43 19.84 -28.74
CA LEU A 731 -30.52 18.39 -28.94
C LEU A 731 -31.66 18.01 -29.92
N ARG A 732 -32.82 18.67 -29.79
CA ARG A 732 -33.94 18.48 -30.73
C ARG A 732 -33.63 19.01 -32.13
N ALA A 733 -32.85 20.08 -32.26
CA ALA A 733 -32.39 20.59 -33.55
C ALA A 733 -31.40 19.62 -34.20
N GLU A 734 -30.49 19.06 -33.44
CA GLU A 734 -29.56 18.00 -33.88
C GLU A 734 -30.32 16.73 -34.28
N ALA A 735 -31.30 16.30 -33.47
CA ALA A 735 -32.16 15.16 -33.78
C ALA A 735 -33.03 15.38 -34.99
N ARG A 736 -33.53 16.64 -35.25
CA ARG A 736 -34.30 17.01 -36.44
C ARG A 736 -33.45 17.10 -37.70
N ALA A 737 -32.17 17.39 -37.60
CA ALA A 737 -31.27 17.41 -38.74
C ALA A 737 -31.00 16.01 -39.30
N GLY A 738 -31.42 14.95 -38.62
CA GLY A 738 -31.43 13.59 -39.14
C GLY A 738 -31.62 12.55 -38.03
N SER A 739 -32.85 12.19 -37.74
CA SER A 739 -33.12 10.97 -36.95
C SER A 739 -32.85 9.75 -37.84
N ALA A 740 -31.57 9.42 -38.02
CA ALA A 740 -31.17 8.11 -38.52
C ALA A 740 -31.57 7.03 -37.49
N PRO A 741 -31.88 5.82 -37.93
CA PRO A 741 -32.31 4.74 -37.04
C PRO A 741 -31.23 4.51 -35.95
N ARG A 742 -31.65 4.14 -34.72
CA ARG A 742 -30.77 3.78 -33.64
C ARG A 742 -30.38 2.32 -33.78
N VAL A 743 -29.07 2.04 -33.77
CA VAL A 743 -28.54 0.67 -33.83
C VAL A 743 -28.05 0.30 -32.44
N GLU A 744 -28.47 -0.84 -31.94
CA GLU A 744 -28.03 -1.43 -30.68
C GLU A 744 -27.29 -2.75 -30.94
N MET A 745 -26.13 -2.92 -30.31
CA MET A 745 -25.37 -4.15 -30.30
C MET A 745 -25.12 -4.57 -28.85
N VAL A 746 -25.84 -5.55 -28.38
CA VAL A 746 -25.85 -5.98 -26.98
C VAL A 746 -25.21 -7.37 -26.88
N PRO A 747 -24.05 -7.52 -26.19
CA PRO A 747 -23.50 -8.83 -25.93
C PRO A 747 -24.35 -9.56 -24.88
N ALA A 748 -24.61 -10.84 -25.09
CA ALA A 748 -25.31 -11.68 -24.13
C ALA A 748 -24.47 -12.02 -22.90
N THR A 749 -23.14 -11.93 -23.03
CA THR A 749 -22.16 -12.12 -21.97
C THR A 749 -21.31 -10.88 -21.85
N SER A 750 -20.99 -10.48 -20.62
CA SER A 750 -20.03 -9.40 -20.39
C SER A 750 -18.60 -9.93 -20.61
N PRO A 751 -17.71 -9.15 -21.22
CA PRO A 751 -16.30 -9.49 -21.26
C PRO A 751 -15.72 -9.51 -19.84
N GLY A 752 -14.58 -10.19 -19.65
CA GLY A 752 -13.78 -10.09 -18.45
C GLY A 752 -13.24 -8.68 -18.22
N VAL A 753 -12.53 -8.48 -17.09
CA VAL A 753 -11.94 -7.17 -16.73
C VAL A 753 -10.96 -6.63 -17.78
N THR A 754 -10.36 -7.49 -18.57
CA THR A 754 -9.44 -7.15 -19.66
C THR A 754 -10.12 -6.81 -20.99
N GLY A 755 -11.45 -6.86 -21.04
CA GLY A 755 -12.21 -6.64 -22.26
C GLY A 755 -12.38 -7.87 -23.17
N TRP A 756 -11.77 -9.01 -22.81
CA TRP A 756 -11.85 -10.26 -23.53
C TRP A 756 -13.00 -11.15 -23.02
N HIS A 757 -13.61 -11.91 -23.95
CA HIS A 757 -14.54 -12.98 -23.62
C HIS A 757 -13.80 -14.33 -23.60
N HIS A 758 -13.93 -15.11 -22.53
CA HIS A 758 -13.37 -16.45 -22.39
C HIS A 758 -14.32 -17.57 -22.90
N GLN A 759 -15.39 -17.18 -23.52
CA GLN A 759 -16.39 -18.03 -24.20
C GLN A 759 -16.81 -17.36 -25.49
N PRO A 760 -17.32 -18.11 -26.50
CA PRO A 760 -17.85 -17.50 -27.72
C PRO A 760 -18.80 -16.36 -27.39
N ALA A 761 -18.57 -15.18 -27.93
CA ALA A 761 -19.40 -14.02 -27.66
C ALA A 761 -20.65 -14.06 -28.53
N ALA A 762 -21.81 -14.01 -27.88
CA ALA A 762 -23.12 -13.88 -28.56
C ALA A 762 -23.51 -12.40 -28.53
N LEU A 763 -23.66 -11.80 -29.73
CA LEU A 763 -23.99 -10.40 -29.89
C LEU A 763 -25.37 -10.24 -30.57
N THR A 764 -26.33 -9.66 -29.86
CA THR A 764 -27.61 -9.31 -30.43
C THR A 764 -27.53 -7.92 -31.10
N VAL A 765 -27.89 -7.87 -32.37
CA VAL A 765 -27.90 -6.63 -33.16
C VAL A 765 -29.35 -6.26 -33.49
N SER A 766 -29.79 -5.10 -33.07
CA SER A 766 -31.13 -4.58 -33.32
C SER A 766 -31.09 -3.09 -33.67
N ALA A 767 -32.16 -2.60 -34.30
CA ALA A 767 -32.33 -1.17 -34.50
C ALA A 767 -33.77 -0.74 -34.31
N ARG A 768 -33.94 0.54 -33.97
CA ARG A 768 -35.23 1.21 -33.87
C ARG A 768 -35.20 2.51 -34.69
N ALA A 769 -36.28 2.82 -35.33
CA ALA A 769 -36.50 4.08 -36.05
C ALA A 769 -37.83 4.71 -35.61
N ASP A 770 -37.90 6.03 -35.74
CA ASP A 770 -39.14 6.78 -35.43
C ASP A 770 -40.29 6.51 -36.44
N THR A 771 -39.93 6.01 -37.60
CA THR A 771 -40.84 5.70 -38.68
C THR A 771 -40.63 4.29 -39.21
N GLY A 772 -41.47 3.35 -38.79
CA GLY A 772 -41.46 1.96 -39.26
C GLY A 772 -40.29 1.13 -38.73
N GLU A 773 -40.24 -0.17 -39.03
CA GLU A 773 -39.12 -1.04 -38.67
C GLU A 773 -37.96 -0.82 -39.66
N PRO A 774 -36.75 -0.52 -39.16
CA PRO A 774 -35.59 -0.34 -40.02
C PRO A 774 -35.08 -1.70 -40.52
N THR A 775 -34.49 -1.71 -41.73
CA THR A 775 -33.69 -2.87 -42.16
C THR A 775 -32.34 -2.82 -41.49
N VAL A 776 -31.93 -3.94 -40.90
CA VAL A 776 -30.65 -4.04 -40.19
C VAL A 776 -29.75 -5.07 -40.85
N GLU A 777 -28.55 -4.69 -41.17
CA GLU A 777 -27.50 -5.57 -41.69
C GLU A 777 -26.26 -5.48 -40.81
N VAL A 778 -25.54 -6.59 -40.69
CA VAL A 778 -24.32 -6.71 -39.91
C VAL A 778 -23.19 -7.25 -40.77
N ARG A 779 -22.00 -6.80 -40.47
CA ARG A 779 -20.77 -7.27 -41.07
C ARG A 779 -19.77 -7.50 -39.98
N VAL A 780 -19.10 -8.66 -40.00
CA VAL A 780 -17.97 -8.99 -39.14
C VAL A 780 -16.70 -8.80 -39.95
N ASP A 781 -15.78 -8.02 -39.42
CA ASP A 781 -14.49 -7.66 -40.03
C ASP A 781 -14.69 -7.12 -41.47
N GLU A 782 -13.97 -7.63 -42.45
CA GLU A 782 -14.13 -7.28 -43.86
C GLU A 782 -15.08 -8.22 -44.61
N GLY A 783 -15.84 -9.05 -43.90
CA GLY A 783 -16.80 -10.00 -44.48
C GLY A 783 -17.99 -9.31 -45.22
N PRO A 784 -18.87 -10.09 -45.83
CA PRO A 784 -20.06 -9.52 -46.53
C PRO A 784 -21.08 -8.99 -45.52
N TRP A 785 -21.89 -8.03 -45.97
CA TRP A 785 -23.08 -7.60 -45.25
C TRP A 785 -24.13 -8.72 -45.26
N THR A 786 -24.65 -9.06 -44.07
CA THR A 786 -25.72 -10.06 -43.88
C THR A 786 -26.86 -9.44 -43.09
N PRO A 787 -28.12 -9.78 -43.37
CA PRO A 787 -29.25 -9.32 -42.56
C PRO A 787 -29.08 -9.74 -41.09
N ALA A 788 -29.28 -8.81 -40.17
CA ALA A 788 -29.34 -9.15 -38.75
C ALA A 788 -30.65 -9.90 -38.47
N GLY A 789 -30.56 -11.12 -37.96
CA GLY A 789 -31.69 -11.97 -37.56
C GLY A 789 -32.05 -11.83 -36.08
N PRO A 790 -33.10 -12.52 -35.62
CA PRO A 790 -33.45 -12.57 -34.22
C PRO A 790 -32.47 -13.38 -33.37
N GLU A 791 -31.66 -14.22 -34.01
CA GLU A 791 -30.63 -15.03 -33.33
C GLU A 791 -29.37 -14.20 -33.14
N PRO A 792 -28.70 -14.33 -31.99
CA PRO A 792 -27.45 -13.63 -31.73
C PRO A 792 -26.35 -14.04 -32.73
N LEU A 793 -25.54 -13.08 -33.15
CA LEU A 793 -24.31 -13.32 -33.88
C LEU A 793 -23.28 -13.95 -32.93
N ILE A 794 -22.80 -15.13 -33.28
CA ILE A 794 -21.77 -15.84 -32.49
C ILE A 794 -20.40 -15.55 -33.06
N LEU A 795 -19.53 -15.00 -32.22
CA LEU A 795 -18.14 -14.71 -32.54
C LEU A 795 -17.24 -15.72 -31.84
N GLY A 796 -16.33 -16.32 -32.58
CA GLY A 796 -15.27 -17.24 -32.06
C GLY A 796 -14.01 -16.48 -31.70
N ASP A 797 -12.90 -17.22 -31.54
CA ASP A 797 -11.61 -16.65 -31.16
C ASP A 797 -11.10 -15.62 -32.17
N GLY A 798 -10.61 -14.51 -31.66
CA GLY A 798 -10.06 -13.40 -32.39
C GLY A 798 -10.54 -12.05 -31.92
N VAL A 799 -9.97 -11.00 -32.50
CA VAL A 799 -10.46 -9.62 -32.36
C VAL A 799 -11.32 -9.28 -33.56
N HIS A 800 -12.60 -9.10 -33.33
CA HIS A 800 -13.62 -8.88 -34.37
C HIS A 800 -14.13 -7.46 -34.37
N THR A 801 -14.14 -6.82 -35.51
CA THR A 801 -14.83 -5.56 -35.72
C THR A 801 -16.22 -5.83 -36.28
N VAL A 802 -17.23 -5.73 -35.45
CA VAL A 802 -18.64 -5.84 -35.89
C VAL A 802 -19.16 -4.48 -36.29
N THR A 803 -19.54 -4.34 -37.54
CA THR A 803 -20.21 -3.14 -38.06
C THR A 803 -21.67 -3.48 -38.36
N ALA A 804 -22.60 -2.78 -37.74
CA ALA A 804 -24.00 -2.85 -38.04
C ALA A 804 -24.43 -1.59 -38.77
N ARG A 805 -25.35 -1.73 -39.77
CA ARG A 805 -26.03 -0.62 -40.39
C ARG A 805 -27.54 -0.81 -40.37
N ALA A 806 -28.24 0.26 -40.08
CA ALA A 806 -29.69 0.27 -40.18
C ALA A 806 -30.12 1.35 -41.12
N VAL A 807 -31.16 1.04 -41.92
CA VAL A 807 -31.78 1.97 -42.87
C VAL A 807 -33.26 2.04 -42.58
N ASP A 808 -33.78 3.25 -42.34
CA ASP A 808 -35.22 3.47 -42.10
C ASP A 808 -36.01 3.53 -43.41
N HIS A 809 -37.35 3.65 -43.27
CA HIS A 809 -38.27 3.74 -44.42
C HIS A 809 -37.96 4.96 -45.32
N ASP A 810 -37.39 6.01 -44.79
CA ASP A 810 -37.03 7.22 -45.51
C ASP A 810 -35.65 7.16 -46.19
N GLY A 811 -34.96 6.00 -46.06
CA GLY A 811 -33.65 5.78 -46.67
C GLY A 811 -32.49 6.38 -45.86
N ARG A 812 -32.71 6.81 -44.60
CA ARG A 812 -31.65 7.32 -43.73
C ARG A 812 -30.90 6.15 -43.15
N GLU A 813 -29.56 6.20 -43.29
CA GLU A 813 -28.64 5.16 -42.81
C GLU A 813 -27.94 5.59 -41.54
N ARG A 814 -27.82 4.65 -40.58
CA ARG A 814 -26.92 4.74 -39.39
C ARG A 814 -26.03 3.53 -39.34
N ARG A 815 -24.77 3.76 -38.98
CA ARG A 815 -23.84 2.67 -38.71
C ARG A 815 -23.37 2.75 -37.25
N ALA A 816 -23.23 1.58 -36.65
CA ALA A 816 -22.54 1.40 -35.37
C ALA A 816 -21.42 0.39 -35.57
N VAL A 817 -20.33 0.61 -34.88
CA VAL A 817 -19.14 -0.28 -34.89
C VAL A 817 -18.85 -0.71 -33.47
N ARG A 818 -18.56 -1.99 -33.27
CA ARG A 818 -18.16 -2.56 -32.00
C ARG A 818 -17.04 -3.53 -32.23
N GLU A 819 -15.98 -3.38 -31.44
CA GLU A 819 -14.91 -4.37 -31.33
C GLU A 819 -15.31 -5.39 -30.26
N VAL A 820 -15.09 -6.67 -30.56
CA VAL A 820 -15.36 -7.80 -29.66
C VAL A 820 -14.17 -8.74 -29.71
N SER A 821 -13.51 -8.91 -28.59
CA SER A 821 -12.35 -9.77 -28.45
C SER A 821 -12.74 -11.06 -27.76
N VAL A 822 -12.46 -12.20 -28.36
CA VAL A 822 -12.81 -13.53 -27.87
C VAL A 822 -11.58 -14.42 -27.88
N ASP A 823 -11.38 -15.11 -26.78
CA ASP A 823 -10.36 -16.16 -26.65
C ASP A 823 -10.87 -17.26 -25.72
N THR A 824 -11.03 -18.45 -26.25
CA THR A 824 -11.58 -19.60 -25.51
C THR A 824 -10.52 -20.66 -25.20
N ALA A 825 -9.28 -20.44 -25.63
CA ALA A 825 -8.21 -21.39 -25.49
C ALA A 825 -7.22 -20.96 -24.40
N PRO A 826 -6.89 -21.81 -23.44
CA PRO A 826 -5.88 -21.48 -22.43
C PRO A 826 -4.46 -21.43 -23.02
N PRO A 827 -3.56 -20.65 -22.41
CA PRO A 827 -2.15 -20.59 -22.80
C PRO A 827 -1.45 -21.93 -22.61
N ARG A 828 -0.21 -22.03 -23.10
CA ARG A 828 0.64 -23.22 -22.92
C ARG A 828 1.99 -22.82 -22.35
N THR A 829 2.32 -23.37 -21.17
CA THR A 829 3.60 -23.13 -20.51
C THR A 829 4.59 -24.25 -20.77
N THR A 830 5.84 -23.89 -20.94
CA THR A 830 6.98 -24.80 -20.96
C THR A 830 7.96 -24.40 -19.86
N ALA A 831 8.49 -25.42 -19.16
CA ALA A 831 9.48 -25.24 -18.13
C ALA A 831 10.82 -25.81 -18.55
N THR A 832 11.91 -25.10 -18.28
CA THR A 832 13.28 -25.56 -18.46
C THR A 832 14.06 -25.45 -17.16
N ALA A 833 14.94 -26.40 -16.90
CA ALA A 833 15.80 -26.41 -15.73
C ALA A 833 17.27 -26.54 -16.18
N ARG A 834 18.11 -25.58 -15.69
CA ARG A 834 19.55 -25.56 -15.97
C ARG A 834 20.31 -25.69 -14.65
N ARG A 835 21.15 -26.73 -14.54
CA ARG A 835 21.98 -26.92 -13.34
C ARG A 835 22.99 -25.79 -13.16
N LEU A 836 23.09 -25.35 -11.90
CA LEU A 836 24.06 -24.38 -11.41
C LEU A 836 24.92 -25.09 -10.33
N GLY A 837 26.06 -25.62 -10.73
CA GLY A 837 26.90 -26.39 -9.82
C GLY A 837 26.30 -27.72 -9.38
N THR A 838 26.70 -28.22 -8.22
CA THR A 838 26.30 -29.57 -7.72
C THR A 838 24.90 -29.55 -7.07
N ARG A 839 24.44 -28.44 -6.52
CA ARG A 839 23.22 -28.35 -5.72
C ARG A 839 22.24 -27.26 -6.16
N GLY A 840 22.57 -26.42 -7.13
CA GLY A 840 21.69 -25.39 -7.63
C GLY A 840 21.04 -25.73 -8.97
N VAL A 841 19.84 -25.23 -9.21
CA VAL A 841 19.14 -25.30 -10.51
C VAL A 841 18.44 -23.97 -10.77
N GLU A 842 18.62 -23.46 -11.99
CA GLU A 842 17.85 -22.32 -12.50
C GLU A 842 16.64 -22.87 -13.24
N ILE A 843 15.47 -22.31 -12.96
CA ILE A 843 14.21 -22.68 -13.59
C ILE A 843 13.72 -21.49 -14.40
N ASN A 844 13.40 -21.73 -15.65
CA ASN A 844 12.76 -20.74 -16.51
C ASN A 844 11.44 -21.27 -17.00
N LEU A 845 10.41 -20.46 -16.94
CA LEU A 845 9.07 -20.73 -17.45
C LEU A 845 8.80 -19.81 -18.64
N THR A 846 8.20 -20.34 -19.68
CA THR A 846 7.82 -19.56 -20.86
C THR A 846 6.42 -20.02 -21.27
N ALA A 847 5.49 -19.11 -21.35
CA ALA A 847 4.14 -19.38 -21.86
C ALA A 847 3.93 -18.71 -23.20
N THR A 848 3.09 -19.32 -24.01
CA THR A 848 2.61 -18.79 -25.29
C THR A 848 1.09 -18.90 -25.34
N ASP A 849 0.50 -17.90 -25.93
CA ASP A 849 -0.91 -17.85 -26.26
C ASP A 849 -1.06 -17.20 -27.62
N ASP A 850 -1.96 -17.75 -28.45
CA ASP A 850 -2.05 -17.38 -29.87
C ASP A 850 -3.08 -16.26 -30.12
N VAL A 851 -3.93 -15.90 -29.15
CA VAL A 851 -5.08 -15.01 -29.38
C VAL A 851 -5.03 -13.78 -28.47
N SER A 852 -5.30 -13.93 -27.16
CA SER A 852 -5.32 -12.79 -26.23
C SER A 852 -3.95 -12.43 -25.69
N GLY A 853 -3.02 -13.38 -25.78
CA GLY A 853 -1.69 -13.30 -25.20
C GLY A 853 -1.68 -13.68 -23.72
N VAL A 854 -0.51 -14.03 -23.23
CA VAL A 854 -0.32 -14.44 -21.83
C VAL A 854 -0.47 -13.25 -20.92
N ASP A 855 -1.26 -13.40 -19.85
CA ASP A 855 -1.36 -12.43 -18.76
C ASP A 855 -0.35 -12.74 -17.67
N SER A 856 -0.36 -13.97 -17.15
CA SER A 856 0.53 -14.34 -16.06
C SER A 856 0.93 -15.80 -16.11
N ILE A 857 2.12 -16.09 -15.57
CA ILE A 857 2.57 -17.45 -15.26
C ILE A 857 2.71 -17.53 -13.75
N ARG A 858 2.13 -18.56 -13.13
CA ARG A 858 2.24 -18.81 -11.70
C ARG A 858 2.95 -20.14 -11.45
N TRP A 859 3.66 -20.21 -10.34
CA TRP A 859 4.38 -21.41 -9.97
C TRP A 859 4.43 -21.58 -8.45
N LYS A 860 4.65 -22.81 -7.99
CA LYS A 860 4.97 -23.11 -6.60
C LYS A 860 5.93 -24.31 -6.52
N GLY A 861 6.77 -24.31 -5.50
CA GLY A 861 7.62 -25.43 -5.12
C GLY A 861 6.99 -26.25 -3.98
N PRO A 862 7.68 -27.30 -3.51
CA PRO A 862 7.20 -28.18 -2.43
C PRO A 862 6.88 -27.42 -1.14
N ASP A 863 7.63 -26.37 -0.85
CA ASP A 863 7.60 -25.63 0.41
C ASP A 863 7.23 -24.15 0.18
N THR A 864 6.58 -23.83 -0.96
CA THR A 864 6.20 -22.44 -1.30
C THR A 864 4.74 -22.35 -1.69
N PHE A 865 4.20 -21.13 -1.62
CA PHE A 865 2.88 -20.80 -2.14
C PHE A 865 2.94 -20.52 -3.64
N TRP A 866 1.80 -20.36 -4.29
CA TRP A 866 1.71 -19.89 -5.65
C TRP A 866 2.28 -18.49 -5.77
N ALA A 867 3.29 -18.32 -6.62
CA ALA A 867 3.94 -17.04 -6.92
C ALA A 867 3.83 -16.74 -8.42
N THR A 868 3.76 -15.48 -8.78
CA THR A 868 3.84 -15.07 -10.19
C THR A 868 5.28 -15.20 -10.67
N PHE A 869 5.47 -15.87 -11.79
CA PHE A 869 6.77 -15.97 -12.46
C PHE A 869 7.01 -14.68 -13.25
N ARG A 870 8.15 -14.06 -13.02
CA ARG A 870 8.53 -12.82 -13.73
C ARG A 870 9.88 -12.94 -14.43
N GLU A 871 10.78 -13.76 -13.87
CA GLU A 871 12.11 -14.02 -14.41
C GLU A 871 12.61 -15.40 -13.97
N PRO A 872 13.62 -15.96 -14.61
CA PRO A 872 14.24 -17.21 -14.19
C PRO A 872 14.70 -17.15 -12.73
N PHE A 873 14.35 -18.17 -11.96
CA PHE A 873 14.67 -18.23 -10.53
C PHE A 873 15.50 -19.47 -10.20
N THR A 874 16.28 -19.38 -9.12
CA THR A 874 17.14 -20.47 -8.68
C THR A 874 16.53 -21.23 -7.52
N ARG A 875 16.76 -22.55 -7.50
CA ARG A 875 16.37 -23.44 -6.41
C ARG A 875 17.53 -24.34 -6.00
N ALA A 876 17.62 -24.62 -4.70
CA ALA A 876 18.48 -25.67 -4.20
C ALA A 876 17.89 -27.06 -4.51
N LEU A 877 18.73 -27.99 -4.96
CA LEU A 877 18.34 -29.37 -5.14
C LEU A 877 18.47 -30.13 -3.81
N ALA A 878 17.40 -30.79 -3.38
CA ALA A 878 17.40 -31.66 -2.22
C ALA A 878 17.92 -33.08 -2.59
N ASP A 879 18.18 -33.89 -1.58
CA ASP A 879 18.61 -35.30 -1.78
C ASP A 879 17.49 -36.21 -2.31
N ARG A 880 16.29 -35.66 -2.55
CA ARG A 880 15.13 -36.31 -3.15
C ARG A 880 14.58 -35.50 -4.30
N PRO A 881 13.87 -36.10 -5.25
CA PRO A 881 13.21 -35.32 -6.31
C PRO A 881 12.25 -34.29 -5.72
N GLN A 882 12.28 -33.10 -6.30
CA GLN A 882 11.36 -32.01 -5.97
C GLN A 882 10.43 -31.74 -7.13
N VAL A 883 9.20 -31.31 -6.84
CA VAL A 883 8.19 -31.00 -7.86
C VAL A 883 7.94 -29.51 -7.84
N ILE A 884 8.09 -28.88 -8.98
CA ILE A 884 7.63 -27.52 -9.22
C ILE A 884 6.33 -27.60 -10.00
N GLU A 885 5.26 -27.06 -9.47
CA GLU A 885 3.98 -26.92 -10.14
C GLU A 885 3.90 -25.55 -10.79
N PHE A 886 3.31 -25.45 -11.98
CA PHE A 886 3.14 -24.17 -12.67
C PHE A 886 1.90 -24.20 -13.55
N THR A 887 1.36 -23.02 -13.81
CA THR A 887 0.19 -22.76 -14.65
C THR A 887 0.30 -21.37 -15.23
N ALA A 888 -0.33 -21.13 -16.37
CA ALA A 888 -0.46 -19.78 -16.93
C ALA A 888 -1.92 -19.41 -17.16
N THR A 889 -2.18 -18.13 -17.11
CA THR A 889 -3.47 -17.52 -17.44
C THR A 889 -3.25 -16.53 -18.59
N ASP A 890 -4.16 -16.52 -19.56
CA ASP A 890 -4.17 -15.54 -20.63
C ASP A 890 -4.94 -14.25 -20.25
N ARG A 891 -4.95 -13.27 -21.14
CA ARG A 891 -5.67 -12.02 -20.92
C ARG A 891 -7.20 -12.16 -20.99
N ALA A 892 -7.71 -13.24 -21.55
CA ALA A 892 -9.14 -13.55 -21.53
C ALA A 892 -9.58 -14.22 -20.22
N GLY A 893 -8.62 -14.67 -19.40
CA GLY A 893 -8.87 -15.33 -18.12
C GLY A 893 -8.97 -16.85 -18.24
N ASN A 894 -8.55 -17.46 -19.37
CA ASN A 894 -8.46 -18.91 -19.46
C ASN A 894 -7.19 -19.38 -18.76
N GLU A 895 -7.30 -20.36 -17.88
CA GLU A 895 -6.19 -20.94 -17.14
C GLU A 895 -5.88 -22.34 -17.67
N GLU A 896 -4.61 -22.63 -17.97
CA GLU A 896 -4.20 -23.96 -18.34
C GLU A 896 -4.22 -24.92 -17.12
N PRO A 897 -4.38 -26.22 -17.33
CA PRO A 897 -4.22 -27.19 -16.24
C PRO A 897 -2.82 -27.11 -15.63
N VAL A 898 -2.74 -27.22 -14.31
CA VAL A 898 -1.48 -27.22 -13.58
C VAL A 898 -0.54 -28.28 -14.13
N GLN A 899 0.65 -27.86 -14.51
CA GLN A 899 1.73 -28.67 -15.00
C GLN A 899 2.80 -28.88 -13.92
N THR A 900 3.69 -29.83 -14.14
CA THR A 900 4.76 -30.16 -13.19
C THR A 900 6.10 -30.30 -13.85
N LEU A 901 7.14 -29.77 -13.22
CA LEU A 901 8.54 -30.03 -13.51
C LEU A 901 9.16 -30.80 -12.35
N VAL A 902 9.69 -32.00 -12.63
CA VAL A 902 10.38 -32.78 -11.61
C VAL A 902 11.88 -32.48 -11.67
N LEU A 903 12.40 -31.89 -10.60
CA LEU A 903 13.83 -31.65 -10.43
C LEU A 903 14.49 -32.93 -9.90
N PRO A 904 15.64 -33.33 -10.46
CA PRO A 904 16.38 -34.49 -9.95
C PRO A 904 16.96 -34.17 -8.56
N PRO A 905 17.30 -35.17 -7.76
CA PRO A 905 18.02 -34.95 -6.51
C PRO A 905 19.40 -34.32 -6.77
N ALA A 906 19.98 -33.74 -5.70
CA ALA A 906 21.37 -33.29 -5.70
C ALA A 906 22.30 -34.48 -5.95
N ASP A 907 23.46 -34.25 -6.63
CA ASP A 907 24.46 -35.30 -6.89
C ASP A 907 25.23 -35.66 -5.63
#